data_4fd4be97718ea065208ea1e9c0909aa9
#
_entry.id   4fd4be97718ea065208ea1e9c0909aa9
#
_cell.length_a   1.000
_cell.length_b   1.000
_cell.length_c   1.000
_cell.angle_alpha   90.00
_cell.angle_beta   90.00
_cell.angle_gamma   90.00
#
_symmetry.space_group_name_H-M   'P 1'
#
loop_
_entity.id
_entity.type
_entity.pdbx_description
1 polymer ?
#
loop_
_entity_poly.entity_id
_entity_poly.type
_entity_poly.pdbx_seq_one_letter_code
_entity_poly.pdbx_strand_id
1 'polypeptide(L)'
;MITVNNLSVEFNARPLFADVSFVINPKDRVALVGKNGAGKSTLLKILCGKQSPTTGSVSAGKDDTIGYLPQVMQLQDGRTVMEETMTAFSAVESLREEVEKLRCELTQRQDHDSEDYMKLVERFTHENERLQLLGSEGGRAEAERTLAGLGFKPEEFDRPTAELSGGWRMRIELAKILLQRPDILLLDEPTNHLDIESIRWLENFLVKSPSAVLLVSHDRAFINKVTNRTMEISCGRITDYKVGYDDYVRLRHERREQQLRAYENQQREIAEMKDFIERFRYKPTKAVQVQNRIKQLAKIVPIEVDEVDNSALHLKFPPCSRSGDYPVICEELTKFYGDHCVLRNVNLTIKRGEKVAFVGRNGEGKSTWVKCLMGETDFKGTLKLGHGVEIGYYAQNQAQLLDGELTVFDTIDRVATGDIRTKIRDILGAFMFGGEASDKKVKVLSGGERSRLAMIRLLLEPVNFLILDEPTNHLDMRTKDVLKEALTAFDGTVIVVSHDRDFLKGLVSKVYEFGRGNIREHIGGIEDFLQDKEREENATRNETLTAPKPTEEKNAEVSEGKRSYEERKEFARLKRKAEKEVAQLEEKVTALETEKAEIEEKLATPEGAADTDLYTRYTALQQEIRETEERWEQALTDLEENFPD
;
A
#
# COMPACT_ATOMS: atom_id res chain seq x y z
N MET A 1 11.51 20.09 8.19
CA MET A 1 11.97 20.01 6.77
C MET A 1 13.28 19.24 6.71
N ILE A 2 13.39 18.22 5.83
CA ILE A 2 14.67 17.50 5.61
C ILE A 2 15.25 17.90 4.26
N THR A 3 16.53 18.27 4.27
CA THR A 3 17.31 18.57 3.06
C THR A 3 18.44 17.56 2.93
N VAL A 4 18.53 16.92 1.78
CA VAL A 4 19.57 15.95 1.43
C VAL A 4 20.43 16.56 0.32
N ASN A 5 21.75 16.60 0.52
CA ASN A 5 22.70 17.18 -0.42
C ASN A 5 23.78 16.17 -0.79
N ASN A 6 23.88 15.86 -2.08
CA ASN A 6 24.92 15.05 -2.73
C ASN A 6 25.21 13.74 -1.99
N LEU A 7 24.13 13.07 -1.54
CA LEU A 7 24.20 11.85 -0.75
C LEU A 7 24.64 10.67 -1.63
N SER A 8 25.70 9.98 -1.18
CA SER A 8 26.14 8.73 -1.83
C SER A 8 26.38 7.65 -0.78
N VAL A 9 26.04 6.43 -1.15
CA VAL A 9 26.23 5.24 -0.31
C VAL A 9 26.83 4.12 -1.14
N GLU A 10 27.92 3.54 -0.62
CA GLU A 10 28.63 2.44 -1.26
C GLU A 10 28.72 1.23 -0.31
N PHE A 11 28.52 0.04 -0.84
CA PHE A 11 28.78 -1.21 -0.15
C PHE A 11 29.77 -2.06 -0.98
N ASN A 12 30.87 -2.48 -0.36
CA ASN A 12 31.91 -3.29 -1.00
C ASN A 12 32.39 -2.70 -2.34
N ALA A 13 32.65 -1.37 -2.36
CA ALA A 13 33.06 -0.61 -3.55
C ALA A 13 32.03 -0.61 -4.71
N ARG A 14 30.77 -0.97 -4.45
CA ARG A 14 29.67 -0.80 -5.41
C ARG A 14 28.74 0.29 -4.90
N PRO A 15 28.49 1.33 -5.71
CA PRO A 15 27.56 2.39 -5.32
C PRO A 15 26.14 1.82 -5.30
N LEU A 16 25.43 2.02 -4.18
CA LEU A 16 24.01 1.73 -4.06
C LEU A 16 23.21 2.85 -4.70
N PHE A 17 23.56 4.09 -4.38
CA PHE A 17 23.13 5.32 -5.05
C PHE A 17 24.21 6.41 -4.87
N ALA A 18 24.29 7.31 -5.83
CA ALA A 18 25.31 8.34 -5.88
C ALA A 18 24.72 9.70 -6.25
N ASP A 19 25.28 10.76 -5.61
CA ASP A 19 24.97 12.17 -5.87
C ASP A 19 23.47 12.53 -5.82
N VAL A 20 22.80 12.02 -4.78
CA VAL A 20 21.36 12.19 -4.59
C VAL A 20 21.09 13.46 -3.79
N SER A 21 20.22 14.33 -4.32
CA SER A 21 19.79 15.57 -3.66
C SER A 21 18.29 15.75 -3.78
N PHE A 22 17.60 15.98 -2.66
CA PHE A 22 16.17 16.26 -2.60
C PHE A 22 15.78 16.95 -1.30
N VAL A 23 14.55 17.46 -1.28
CA VAL A 23 13.98 18.13 -0.10
C VAL A 23 12.60 17.51 0.22
N ILE A 24 12.35 17.25 1.49
CA ILE A 24 11.06 16.89 2.05
C ILE A 24 10.54 18.08 2.84
N ASN A 25 9.45 18.69 2.37
CA ASN A 25 8.83 19.83 3.03
C ASN A 25 7.85 19.36 4.13
N PRO A 26 7.46 20.24 5.06
CA PRO A 26 6.37 19.98 5.99
C PRO A 26 5.08 19.58 5.23
N LYS A 27 4.40 18.56 5.72
CA LYS A 27 3.17 18.00 5.13
C LYS A 27 3.33 17.30 3.77
N ASP A 28 4.55 17.17 3.23
CA ASP A 28 4.79 16.35 2.03
C ASP A 28 4.40 14.89 2.31
N ARG A 29 3.78 14.24 1.33
CA ARG A 29 3.41 12.83 1.37
C ARG A 29 4.05 12.10 0.21
N VAL A 30 5.18 11.50 0.49
CA VAL A 30 6.10 10.95 -0.50
C VAL A 30 6.09 9.43 -0.45
N ALA A 31 5.85 8.79 -1.60
CA ALA A 31 6.13 7.37 -1.79
C ALA A 31 7.57 7.18 -2.26
N LEU A 32 8.35 6.35 -1.58
CA LEU A 32 9.68 5.94 -2.02
C LEU A 32 9.59 4.57 -2.68
N VAL A 33 9.79 4.53 -3.98
CA VAL A 33 9.65 3.32 -4.80
C VAL A 33 10.98 2.91 -5.43
N GLY A 34 11.09 1.64 -5.80
CA GLY A 34 12.30 1.08 -6.43
C GLY A 34 12.37 -0.42 -6.24
N LYS A 35 13.26 -1.08 -7.01
CA LYS A 35 13.51 -2.54 -6.91
C LYS A 35 13.93 -2.95 -5.49
N ASN A 36 13.70 -4.22 -5.13
CA ASN A 36 14.26 -4.75 -3.88
C ASN A 36 15.78 -4.70 -3.94
N GLY A 37 16.40 -4.23 -2.85
CA GLY A 37 17.85 -3.99 -2.81
C GLY A 37 18.31 -2.64 -3.40
N ALA A 38 17.43 -1.80 -3.94
CA ALA A 38 17.79 -0.47 -4.45
C ALA A 38 18.22 0.55 -3.38
N GLY A 39 18.09 0.21 -2.09
CA GLY A 39 18.54 1.07 -1.00
C GLY A 39 17.44 1.86 -0.30
N LYS A 40 16.15 1.51 -0.50
CA LYS A 40 15.01 2.21 0.15
C LYS A 40 15.17 2.27 1.68
N SER A 41 15.30 1.13 2.35
CA SER A 41 15.47 1.05 3.80
C SER A 41 16.78 1.66 4.28
N THR A 42 17.84 1.62 3.46
CA THR A 42 19.12 2.28 3.76
C THR A 42 18.95 3.80 3.77
N LEU A 43 18.25 4.34 2.79
CA LEU A 43 17.94 5.78 2.74
C LEU A 43 17.14 6.21 3.98
N LEU A 44 16.10 5.47 4.36
CA LEU A 44 15.32 5.76 5.57
C LEU A 44 16.20 5.74 6.83
N LYS A 45 17.12 4.76 6.97
CA LYS A 45 18.07 4.69 8.10
C LYS A 45 19.03 5.89 8.15
N ILE A 46 19.46 6.40 7.00
CA ILE A 46 20.32 7.58 6.92
C ILE A 46 19.53 8.83 7.30
N LEU A 47 18.30 8.99 6.81
CA LEU A 47 17.44 10.14 7.13
C LEU A 47 17.12 10.23 8.62
N CYS A 48 16.96 9.08 9.31
CA CYS A 48 16.76 9.06 10.78
C CYS A 48 18.06 9.06 11.60
N GLY A 49 19.24 9.20 10.97
CA GLY A 49 20.53 9.25 11.65
C GLY A 49 21.04 7.91 12.19
N LYS A 50 20.38 6.77 11.88
CA LYS A 50 20.81 5.42 12.33
C LYS A 50 21.97 4.85 11.51
N GLN A 51 22.25 5.44 10.35
CA GLN A 51 23.35 5.03 9.46
C GLN A 51 23.99 6.29 8.85
N SER A 52 25.33 6.32 8.83
CA SER A 52 26.08 7.41 8.19
C SER A 52 26.17 7.17 6.68
N PRO A 53 26.03 8.20 5.83
CA PRO A 53 26.32 8.08 4.40
C PRO A 53 27.82 7.94 4.14
N THR A 54 28.19 7.50 2.92
CA THR A 54 29.61 7.49 2.48
C THR A 54 30.08 8.91 2.18
N THR A 55 29.27 9.69 1.47
CA THR A 55 29.50 11.13 1.20
C THR A 55 28.18 11.88 1.20
N GLY A 56 28.24 13.21 1.29
CA GLY A 56 27.08 14.08 1.36
C GLY A 56 26.61 14.34 2.78
N SER A 57 25.48 15.05 2.91
CA SER A 57 24.94 15.44 4.20
C SER A 57 23.41 15.42 4.19
N VAL A 58 22.84 15.11 5.35
CA VAL A 58 21.43 15.24 5.65
C VAL A 58 21.27 16.29 6.74
N SER A 59 20.44 17.29 6.49
CA SER A 59 20.11 18.32 7.49
C SER A 59 18.61 18.34 7.74
N ALA A 60 18.23 18.21 8.99
CA ALA A 60 16.87 18.42 9.49
C ALA A 60 16.82 19.73 10.30
N GLY A 61 15.67 20.34 10.45
CA GLY A 61 15.48 21.46 11.36
C GLY A 61 15.88 21.07 12.78
N LYS A 62 16.39 22.02 13.56
CA LYS A 62 16.94 21.76 14.90
C LYS A 62 15.89 21.18 15.86
N ASP A 63 14.62 21.55 15.62
CA ASP A 63 13.47 21.17 16.45
C ASP A 63 12.59 20.12 15.79
N ASP A 64 12.91 19.70 14.54
CA ASP A 64 12.13 18.70 13.80
C ASP A 64 12.29 17.31 14.43
N THR A 65 11.20 16.69 14.83
CA THR A 65 11.16 15.34 15.37
C THR A 65 10.94 14.31 14.24
N ILE A 66 11.71 13.22 14.26
CA ILE A 66 11.64 12.17 13.24
C ILE A 66 11.20 10.86 13.88
N GLY A 67 10.05 10.34 13.46
CA GLY A 67 9.58 8.99 13.79
C GLY A 67 9.97 8.00 12.68
N TYR A 68 10.61 6.89 13.04
CA TYR A 68 11.03 5.87 12.10
C TYR A 68 10.54 4.48 12.49
N LEU A 69 9.74 3.87 11.62
CA LEU A 69 9.30 2.48 11.71
C LEU A 69 10.23 1.60 10.85
N PRO A 70 11.11 0.78 11.44
CA PRO A 70 11.95 -0.16 10.70
C PRO A 70 11.18 -1.45 10.35
N GLN A 71 11.67 -2.16 9.34
CA GLN A 71 11.09 -3.43 8.90
C GLN A 71 11.21 -4.57 9.94
N VAL A 72 12.22 -4.54 10.80
CA VAL A 72 12.47 -5.54 11.87
C VAL A 72 12.64 -4.85 13.20
N MET A 73 11.90 -5.32 14.20
CA MET A 73 11.83 -4.73 15.53
C MET A 73 12.46 -5.59 16.60
N GLN A 74 13.00 -4.93 17.64
CA GLN A 74 13.40 -5.52 18.90
C GLN A 74 12.67 -4.77 20.03
N LEU A 75 11.56 -5.34 20.52
CA LEU A 75 10.91 -4.86 21.74
C LEU A 75 11.61 -5.41 22.98
N GLN A 76 11.62 -4.62 24.05
CA GLN A 76 12.03 -5.10 25.37
C GLN A 76 10.91 -5.96 25.96
N ASP A 77 11.24 -7.18 26.35
CA ASP A 77 10.32 -8.07 27.04
C ASP A 77 10.13 -7.62 28.50
N GLY A 78 8.91 -7.74 29.02
CA GLY A 78 8.64 -7.50 30.45
C GLY A 78 7.54 -6.48 30.77
N ARG A 79 6.95 -5.84 29.75
CA ARG A 79 5.83 -4.89 29.91
C ARG A 79 4.57 -5.42 29.26
N THR A 80 3.41 -4.90 29.69
CA THR A 80 2.13 -5.13 29.00
C THR A 80 2.04 -4.29 27.73
N VAL A 81 1.07 -4.62 26.85
CA VAL A 81 0.81 -3.86 25.61
C VAL A 81 0.56 -2.38 25.92
N MET A 82 -0.28 -2.10 26.94
CA MET A 82 -0.60 -0.73 27.32
C MET A 82 0.62 -0.01 27.89
N GLU A 83 1.35 -0.62 28.83
CA GLU A 83 2.55 -0.02 29.42
C GLU A 83 3.61 0.29 28.36
N GLU A 84 3.84 -0.62 27.41
CA GLU A 84 4.79 -0.40 26.33
C GLU A 84 4.32 0.73 25.41
N THR A 85 3.04 0.78 25.10
CA THR A 85 2.47 1.86 24.26
C THR A 85 2.56 3.22 24.96
N MET A 86 2.32 3.27 26.27
CA MET A 86 2.43 4.48 27.07
C MET A 86 3.84 5.06 27.12
N THR A 87 4.88 4.27 26.82
CA THR A 87 6.25 4.80 26.69
C THR A 87 6.38 5.87 25.59
N ALA A 88 5.44 5.94 24.64
CA ALA A 88 5.37 6.99 23.64
C ALA A 88 5.26 8.39 24.26
N PHE A 89 4.66 8.50 25.43
CA PHE A 89 4.45 9.76 26.16
C PHE A 89 5.53 10.06 27.20
N SER A 90 6.60 9.24 27.28
CA SER A 90 7.65 9.41 28.28
C SER A 90 8.33 10.79 28.24
N ALA A 91 8.48 11.36 27.03
CA ALA A 91 9.02 12.72 26.87
C ALA A 91 8.03 13.79 27.42
N VAL A 92 6.74 13.59 27.27
CA VAL A 92 5.69 14.48 27.80
C VAL A 92 5.62 14.34 29.33
N GLU A 93 5.74 13.11 29.85
CA GLU A 93 5.76 12.87 31.29
C GLU A 93 6.99 13.49 31.95
N SER A 94 8.18 13.33 31.36
CA SER A 94 9.41 13.96 31.88
C SER A 94 9.31 15.49 31.83
N LEU A 95 8.72 16.06 30.78
CA LEU A 95 8.45 17.49 30.69
C LEU A 95 7.48 17.97 31.76
N ARG A 96 6.41 17.18 32.02
CA ARG A 96 5.43 17.46 33.10
C ARG A 96 6.11 17.45 34.46
N GLU A 97 6.97 16.48 34.73
CA GLU A 97 7.75 16.43 35.98
C GLU A 97 8.69 17.62 36.11
N GLU A 98 9.32 18.05 35.03
CA GLU A 98 10.20 19.23 35.01
C GLU A 98 9.41 20.50 35.26
N VAL A 99 8.28 20.70 34.60
CA VAL A 99 7.36 21.85 34.85
C VAL A 99 6.89 21.87 36.31
N GLU A 100 6.54 20.72 36.90
CA GLU A 100 6.12 20.65 38.29
C GLU A 100 7.26 20.93 39.26
N LYS A 101 8.49 20.49 38.95
CA LYS A 101 9.69 20.87 39.72
C LYS A 101 9.95 22.39 39.67
N LEU A 102 9.90 22.98 38.48
CA LEU A 102 10.04 24.41 38.30
C LEU A 102 8.95 25.20 39.04
N ARG A 103 7.72 24.71 39.03
CA ARG A 103 6.59 25.26 39.77
C ARG A 103 6.82 25.23 41.27
N CYS A 104 7.30 24.09 41.80
CA CYS A 104 7.64 23.94 43.22
C CYS A 104 8.80 24.89 43.61
N GLU A 105 9.84 25.00 42.78
CA GLU A 105 10.94 25.92 43.01
C GLU A 105 10.51 27.39 43.05
N LEU A 106 9.66 27.83 42.11
CA LEU A 106 9.07 29.16 42.06
C LEU A 106 8.25 29.49 43.32
N THR A 107 7.50 28.48 43.83
CA THR A 107 6.66 28.64 45.03
C THR A 107 7.48 28.75 46.32
N GLN A 108 8.65 28.10 46.38
CA GLN A 108 9.50 28.09 47.56
C GLN A 108 10.45 29.30 47.66
N ARG A 109 10.71 29.97 46.55
CA ARG A 109 11.59 31.14 46.52
C ARG A 109 10.90 32.43 47.01
N GLN A 110 11.63 33.23 47.76
CA GLN A 110 11.15 34.52 48.29
C GLN A 110 11.84 35.74 47.61
N ASP A 111 12.84 35.49 46.75
CA ASP A 111 13.67 36.49 46.08
C ASP A 111 13.12 36.89 44.71
N HIS A 112 11.85 37.38 44.68
CA HIS A 112 11.11 37.66 43.45
C HIS A 112 11.72 38.70 42.51
N ASP A 113 12.60 39.55 42.99
CA ASP A 113 13.27 40.60 42.22
C ASP A 113 14.67 40.19 41.72
N SER A 114 15.11 38.95 41.95
CA SER A 114 16.41 38.48 41.51
C SER A 114 16.44 38.12 40.01
N GLU A 115 17.56 38.35 39.36
CA GLU A 115 17.77 37.99 37.95
C GLU A 115 17.59 36.46 37.70
N ASP A 116 17.95 35.66 38.71
CA ASP A 116 17.84 34.22 38.69
C ASP A 116 16.37 33.75 38.85
N TYR A 117 15.55 34.49 39.59
CA TYR A 117 14.11 34.24 39.66
C TYR A 117 13.44 34.54 38.31
N MET A 118 13.77 35.62 37.63
CA MET A 118 13.24 35.96 36.31
C MET A 118 13.61 34.92 35.26
N LYS A 119 14.84 34.40 35.25
CA LYS A 119 15.22 33.29 34.37
C LYS A 119 14.44 32.01 34.65
N LEU A 120 14.14 31.75 35.91
CA LEU A 120 13.34 30.59 36.29
C LEU A 120 11.87 30.71 35.80
N VAL A 121 11.30 31.91 35.89
CA VAL A 121 9.96 32.24 35.36
C VAL A 121 9.90 32.08 33.85
N GLU A 122 10.89 32.60 33.12
CA GLU A 122 10.98 32.44 31.67
C GLU A 122 11.07 30.96 31.27
N ARG A 123 11.92 30.19 31.97
CA ARG A 123 12.01 28.74 31.71
C ARG A 123 10.72 28.02 32.02
N PHE A 124 10.07 28.32 33.15
CA PHE A 124 8.78 27.72 33.49
C PHE A 124 7.71 28.06 32.45
N THR A 125 7.64 29.30 31.99
CA THR A 125 6.67 29.73 30.97
C THR A 125 6.90 28.99 29.66
N HIS A 126 8.15 28.93 29.21
CA HIS A 126 8.52 28.22 27.99
C HIS A 126 8.19 26.73 28.03
N GLU A 127 8.57 26.02 29.11
CA GLU A 127 8.30 24.58 29.22
C GLU A 127 6.81 24.28 29.47
N ASN A 128 6.08 25.19 30.14
CA ASN A 128 4.64 25.05 30.34
C ASN A 128 3.86 25.29 29.02
N GLU A 129 4.24 26.26 28.21
CA GLU A 129 3.69 26.45 26.85
C GLU A 129 3.93 25.23 25.98
N ARG A 130 5.15 24.67 26.03
CA ARG A 130 5.51 23.45 25.32
C ARG A 130 4.67 22.25 25.77
N LEU A 131 4.42 22.10 27.07
CA LEU A 131 3.55 21.06 27.62
C LEU A 131 2.10 21.20 27.14
N GLN A 132 1.58 22.44 27.09
CA GLN A 132 0.23 22.71 26.59
C GLN A 132 0.08 22.38 25.09
N LEU A 133 1.11 22.71 24.27
CA LEU A 133 1.13 22.38 22.85
C LEU A 133 1.16 20.86 22.59
N LEU A 134 1.84 20.10 23.45
CA LEU A 134 1.92 18.63 23.33
C LEU A 134 0.66 17.89 23.84
N GLY A 135 -0.29 18.57 24.48
CA GLY A 135 -1.56 18.02 24.93
C GLY A 135 -1.44 17.18 26.20
N SER A 136 -1.83 17.74 27.33
CA SER A 136 -1.66 17.13 28.66
C SER A 136 -2.75 16.15 29.10
N GLU A 137 -3.87 16.05 28.41
CA GLU A 137 -5.03 15.28 28.86
C GLU A 137 -5.47 14.25 27.80
N GLY A 138 -5.34 12.96 28.12
CA GLY A 138 -5.93 11.88 27.33
C GLY A 138 -4.99 10.83 26.75
N GLY A 139 -3.71 10.80 27.13
CA GLY A 139 -2.73 9.86 26.58
C GLY A 139 -3.20 8.38 26.60
N ARG A 140 -3.83 7.92 27.68
CA ARG A 140 -4.35 6.56 27.77
C ARG A 140 -5.53 6.34 26.80
N ALA A 141 -6.48 7.25 26.74
CA ALA A 141 -7.65 7.12 25.84
C ALA A 141 -7.23 7.21 24.36
N GLU A 142 -6.18 7.96 24.04
CA GLU A 142 -5.60 8.03 22.70
C GLU A 142 -4.83 6.75 22.37
N ALA A 143 -4.06 6.21 23.32
CA ALA A 143 -3.39 4.93 23.20
C ALA A 143 -4.40 3.79 22.95
N GLU A 144 -5.48 3.72 23.74
CA GLU A 144 -6.58 2.75 23.56
C GLU A 144 -7.20 2.84 22.18
N ARG A 145 -7.51 4.05 21.69
CA ARG A 145 -8.08 4.28 20.35
C ARG A 145 -7.10 3.87 19.24
N THR A 146 -5.81 4.17 19.40
CA THR A 146 -4.78 3.83 18.43
C THR A 146 -4.54 2.33 18.39
N LEU A 147 -4.44 1.67 19.54
CA LEU A 147 -4.33 0.22 19.64
C LEU A 147 -5.56 -0.50 19.06
N ALA A 148 -6.77 -0.02 19.39
CA ALA A 148 -8.00 -0.58 18.83
C ALA A 148 -8.05 -0.41 17.29
N GLY A 149 -7.61 0.73 16.76
CA GLY A 149 -7.48 0.98 15.33
C GLY A 149 -6.47 0.05 14.63
N LEU A 150 -5.43 -0.36 15.34
CA LEU A 150 -4.44 -1.34 14.87
C LEU A 150 -4.85 -2.80 15.15
N GLY A 151 -6.09 -3.03 15.61
CA GLY A 151 -6.70 -4.35 15.72
C GLY A 151 -6.59 -5.03 17.09
N PHE A 152 -6.04 -4.37 18.11
CA PHE A 152 -6.04 -4.89 19.48
C PHE A 152 -7.43 -4.82 20.10
N LYS A 153 -7.80 -5.86 20.84
CA LYS A 153 -9.03 -5.87 21.66
C LYS A 153 -8.73 -5.29 23.05
N PRO A 154 -9.69 -4.67 23.75
CA PRO A 154 -9.47 -4.14 25.09
C PRO A 154 -8.92 -5.16 26.10
N GLU A 155 -9.31 -6.43 25.95
CA GLU A 155 -8.87 -7.55 26.76
C GLU A 155 -7.38 -7.89 26.58
N GLU A 156 -6.77 -7.44 25.48
CA GLU A 156 -5.37 -7.71 25.14
C GLU A 156 -4.42 -6.60 25.63
N PHE A 157 -4.94 -5.50 26.17
CA PHE A 157 -4.11 -4.36 26.60
C PHE A 157 -3.19 -4.67 27.77
N ASP A 158 -3.65 -5.56 28.67
CA ASP A 158 -2.89 -5.98 29.86
C ASP A 158 -2.04 -7.24 29.59
N ARG A 159 -2.03 -7.74 28.35
CA ARG A 159 -1.27 -8.92 27.96
C ARG A 159 0.22 -8.61 27.86
N PRO A 160 1.12 -9.49 28.36
CA PRO A 160 2.57 -9.32 28.26
C PRO A 160 3.03 -9.29 26.78
N THR A 161 3.90 -8.34 26.43
CA THR A 161 4.46 -8.22 25.07
C THR A 161 5.27 -9.45 24.65
N ALA A 162 5.86 -10.19 25.62
CA ALA A 162 6.63 -11.40 25.37
C ALA A 162 5.80 -12.53 24.71
N GLU A 163 4.50 -12.59 24.98
CA GLU A 163 3.59 -13.59 24.41
C GLU A 163 3.13 -13.29 22.99
N LEU A 164 3.43 -12.09 22.48
CA LEU A 164 2.95 -11.64 21.20
C LEU A 164 3.88 -12.07 20.05
N SER A 165 3.28 -12.40 18.90
CA SER A 165 4.02 -12.63 17.67
C SER A 165 4.72 -11.35 17.18
N GLY A 166 5.74 -11.49 16.33
CA GLY A 166 6.47 -10.35 15.75
C GLY A 166 5.58 -9.32 15.08
N GLY A 167 4.51 -9.76 14.41
CA GLY A 167 3.55 -8.85 13.77
C GLY A 167 2.76 -8.00 14.76
N TRP A 168 2.33 -8.58 15.89
CA TRP A 168 1.66 -7.84 16.95
C TRP A 168 2.60 -6.85 17.66
N ARG A 169 3.85 -7.25 17.88
CA ARG A 169 4.89 -6.35 18.42
C ARG A 169 5.14 -5.15 17.50
N MET A 170 5.14 -5.38 16.18
CA MET A 170 5.29 -4.30 15.20
C MET A 170 4.12 -3.30 15.25
N ARG A 171 2.88 -3.76 15.50
CA ARG A 171 1.72 -2.89 15.68
C ARG A 171 1.85 -1.99 16.91
N ILE A 172 2.44 -2.49 18.02
CA ILE A 172 2.70 -1.69 19.23
C ILE A 172 3.70 -0.56 18.89
N GLU A 173 4.80 -0.87 18.19
CA GLU A 173 5.77 0.14 17.81
C GLU A 173 5.19 1.17 16.83
N LEU A 174 4.38 0.71 15.88
CA LEU A 174 3.65 1.63 15.01
C LEU A 174 2.74 2.55 15.85
N ALA A 175 2.00 2.00 16.82
CA ALA A 175 1.18 2.81 17.74
C ALA A 175 2.01 3.86 18.47
N LYS A 176 3.16 3.48 19.03
CA LYS A 176 4.09 4.39 19.74
C LYS A 176 4.54 5.55 18.84
N ILE A 177 4.98 5.24 17.62
CA ILE A 177 5.45 6.25 16.67
C ILE A 177 4.32 7.21 16.27
N LEU A 178 3.10 6.68 16.03
CA LEU A 178 1.95 7.52 15.68
C LEU A 178 1.52 8.42 16.84
N LEU A 179 1.56 7.92 18.09
CA LEU A 179 1.22 8.67 19.30
C LEU A 179 2.23 9.77 19.63
N GLN A 180 3.51 9.60 19.27
CA GLN A 180 4.55 10.63 19.42
C GLN A 180 4.30 11.85 18.53
N ARG A 181 3.44 11.73 17.49
CA ARG A 181 3.11 12.80 16.52
C ARG A 181 4.36 13.54 16.00
N PRO A 182 5.36 12.83 15.47
CA PRO A 182 6.57 13.48 14.98
C PRO A 182 6.27 14.38 13.77
N ASP A 183 7.12 15.39 13.52
CA ASP A 183 6.99 16.26 12.35
C ASP A 183 7.20 15.52 11.04
N ILE A 184 8.02 14.46 11.08
CA ILE A 184 8.35 13.63 9.91
C ILE A 184 8.22 12.16 10.27
N LEU A 185 7.39 11.45 9.53
CA LEU A 185 7.17 10.00 9.63
C LEU A 185 7.90 9.28 8.51
N LEU A 186 8.82 8.39 8.87
CA LEU A 186 9.52 7.49 7.95
C LEU A 186 9.01 6.07 8.18
N LEU A 187 8.23 5.54 7.23
CA LEU A 187 7.56 4.25 7.37
C LEU A 187 8.11 3.25 6.36
N ASP A 188 8.70 2.15 6.85
CA ASP A 188 9.24 1.06 6.03
C ASP A 188 8.31 -0.16 6.11
N GLU A 189 7.49 -0.38 5.06
CA GLU A 189 6.50 -1.46 4.93
C GLU A 189 5.51 -1.52 6.11
N PRO A 190 4.79 -0.43 6.45
CA PRO A 190 3.89 -0.40 7.60
C PRO A 190 2.65 -1.30 7.45
N THR A 191 2.31 -1.68 6.22
CA THR A 191 1.15 -2.55 5.91
C THR A 191 1.42 -4.03 6.16
N ASN A 192 2.70 -4.43 6.28
CA ASN A 192 3.05 -5.80 6.58
C ASN A 192 2.44 -6.22 7.94
N HIS A 193 1.84 -7.39 7.98
CA HIS A 193 1.19 -7.95 9.18
C HIS A 193 -0.07 -7.20 9.68
N LEU A 194 -0.56 -6.19 8.97
CA LEU A 194 -1.84 -5.55 9.25
C LEU A 194 -2.97 -6.26 8.48
N ASP A 195 -4.13 -6.38 9.12
CA ASP A 195 -5.35 -6.80 8.43
C ASP A 195 -6.00 -5.62 7.69
N ILE A 196 -6.96 -5.91 6.81
CA ILE A 196 -7.60 -4.91 5.93
C ILE A 196 -8.22 -3.76 6.72
N GLU A 197 -8.83 -4.04 7.89
CA GLU A 197 -9.44 -3.01 8.74
C GLU A 197 -8.39 -2.09 9.36
N SER A 198 -7.29 -2.66 9.87
CA SER A 198 -6.15 -1.90 10.42
C SER A 198 -5.44 -1.07 9.34
N ILE A 199 -5.30 -1.60 8.12
CA ILE A 199 -4.76 -0.83 6.98
C ILE A 199 -5.65 0.38 6.68
N ARG A 200 -6.98 0.20 6.61
CA ARG A 200 -7.92 1.32 6.39
C ARG A 200 -7.87 2.38 7.48
N TRP A 201 -7.76 1.94 8.73
CA TRP A 201 -7.59 2.85 9.84
C TRP A 201 -6.30 3.67 9.73
N LEU A 202 -5.17 3.00 9.41
CA LEU A 202 -3.88 3.65 9.23
C LEU A 202 -3.90 4.64 8.04
N GLU A 203 -4.52 4.28 6.92
CA GLU A 203 -4.74 5.18 5.79
C GLU A 203 -5.42 6.48 6.24
N ASN A 204 -6.55 6.34 6.93
CA ASN A 204 -7.33 7.48 7.41
C ASN A 204 -6.58 8.32 8.45
N PHE A 205 -5.78 7.69 9.29
CA PHE A 205 -4.91 8.36 10.26
C PHE A 205 -3.84 9.19 9.54
N LEU A 206 -3.09 8.58 8.61
CA LEU A 206 -2.03 9.25 7.87
C LEU A 206 -2.54 10.39 6.98
N VAL A 207 -3.71 10.20 6.35
CA VAL A 207 -4.36 11.26 5.55
C VAL A 207 -4.72 12.48 6.38
N LYS A 208 -5.07 12.31 7.66
CA LYS A 208 -5.43 13.41 8.57
C LYS A 208 -4.24 13.97 9.34
N SER A 209 -3.12 13.25 9.40
CA SER A 209 -1.93 13.66 10.13
C SER A 209 -1.32 14.94 9.51
N PRO A 210 -0.88 15.92 10.32
CA PRO A 210 -0.16 17.09 9.84
C PRO A 210 1.32 16.80 9.49
N SER A 211 1.84 15.63 9.87
CA SER A 211 3.24 15.23 9.67
C SER A 211 3.58 15.06 8.19
N ALA A 212 4.82 15.35 7.83
CA ALA A 212 5.37 14.89 6.54
C ALA A 212 5.55 13.36 6.59
N VAL A 213 5.20 12.66 5.51
CA VAL A 213 5.26 11.19 5.45
C VAL A 213 6.18 10.78 4.30
N LEU A 214 7.20 9.98 4.60
CA LEU A 214 7.97 9.24 3.61
C LEU A 214 7.67 7.75 3.78
N LEU A 215 7.01 7.17 2.79
CA LEU A 215 6.44 5.84 2.83
C LEU A 215 7.14 4.90 1.85
N VAL A 216 7.63 3.76 2.33
CA VAL A 216 7.97 2.59 1.52
C VAL A 216 6.87 1.56 1.72
N SER A 217 6.19 1.17 0.67
CA SER A 217 5.19 0.09 0.71
C SER A 217 5.08 -0.63 -0.62
N HIS A 218 4.63 -1.87 -0.59
CA HIS A 218 4.28 -2.69 -1.74
C HIS A 218 2.76 -2.86 -1.92
N ASP A 219 1.95 -2.07 -1.20
CA ASP A 219 0.49 -1.96 -1.38
C ASP A 219 0.16 -0.71 -2.20
N ARG A 220 -0.24 -0.89 -3.47
CA ARG A 220 -0.58 0.20 -4.40
C ARG A 220 -1.75 1.04 -3.92
N ALA A 221 -2.80 0.39 -3.40
CA ALA A 221 -4.00 1.08 -2.91
C ALA A 221 -3.66 1.99 -1.73
N PHE A 222 -2.80 1.50 -0.82
CA PHE A 222 -2.30 2.26 0.32
C PHE A 222 -1.47 3.47 -0.12
N ILE A 223 -0.51 3.26 -1.03
CA ILE A 223 0.33 4.35 -1.57
C ILE A 223 -0.54 5.43 -2.22
N ASN A 224 -1.43 5.05 -3.14
CA ASN A 224 -2.29 5.99 -3.86
C ASN A 224 -3.16 6.84 -2.94
N LYS A 225 -3.63 6.25 -1.84
CA LYS A 225 -4.50 6.96 -0.88
C LYS A 225 -3.74 7.90 0.04
N VAL A 226 -2.52 7.53 0.42
CA VAL A 226 -1.73 8.28 1.43
C VAL A 226 -0.81 9.31 0.78
N THR A 227 -0.26 9.04 -0.42
CA THR A 227 0.80 9.86 -1.01
C THR A 227 0.34 10.61 -2.26
N ASN A 228 0.95 11.76 -2.50
CA ASN A 228 0.70 12.63 -3.66
C ASN A 228 1.99 12.96 -4.45
N ARG A 229 3.13 12.44 -4.02
CA ARG A 229 4.45 12.62 -4.61
C ARG A 229 5.18 11.27 -4.59
N THR A 230 5.88 10.94 -5.67
CA THR A 230 6.59 9.67 -5.80
C THR A 230 8.06 9.91 -6.10
N MET A 231 8.95 9.30 -5.31
CA MET A 231 10.39 9.30 -5.52
C MET A 231 10.84 7.90 -5.91
N GLU A 232 11.48 7.77 -7.08
CA GLU A 232 11.98 6.49 -7.57
C GLU A 232 13.49 6.38 -7.39
N ILE A 233 13.94 5.26 -6.78
CA ILE A 233 15.35 4.85 -6.79
C ILE A 233 15.55 3.87 -7.95
N SER A 234 16.29 4.30 -8.98
CA SER A 234 16.59 3.50 -10.15
C SER A 234 18.00 3.79 -10.66
N CYS A 235 18.76 2.76 -11.07
CA CYS A 235 20.15 2.88 -11.54
C CYS A 235 21.05 3.73 -10.63
N GLY A 236 20.90 3.60 -9.30
CA GLY A 236 21.69 4.36 -8.32
C GLY A 236 21.40 5.85 -8.25
N ARG A 237 20.30 6.31 -8.84
CA ARG A 237 19.83 7.71 -8.81
C ARG A 237 18.43 7.80 -8.23
N ILE A 238 18.09 8.96 -7.70
CA ILE A 238 16.71 9.26 -7.28
C ILE A 238 16.08 10.22 -8.29
N THR A 239 14.90 9.84 -8.77
CA THR A 239 14.07 10.70 -9.62
C THR A 239 12.82 11.07 -8.85
N ASP A 240 12.51 12.36 -8.80
CA ASP A 240 11.37 12.92 -8.08
C ASP A 240 10.23 13.25 -9.05
N TYR A 241 9.08 12.62 -8.84
CA TYR A 241 7.84 12.84 -9.59
C TYR A 241 6.84 13.52 -8.66
N LYS A 242 6.44 14.75 -8.98
CA LYS A 242 5.44 15.53 -8.22
C LYS A 242 4.01 15.08 -8.53
N VAL A 243 3.79 13.78 -8.58
CA VAL A 243 2.50 13.14 -8.90
C VAL A 243 2.29 11.90 -8.03
N GLY A 244 1.03 11.46 -7.92
CA GLY A 244 0.66 10.22 -7.25
C GLY A 244 1.21 8.98 -7.97
N TYR A 245 1.06 7.81 -7.33
CA TYR A 245 1.69 6.59 -7.80
C TYR A 245 1.19 6.11 -9.17
N ASP A 246 -0.10 6.19 -9.46
CA ASP A 246 -0.66 5.73 -10.74
C ASP A 246 -0.17 6.59 -11.91
N ASP A 247 -0.14 7.91 -11.73
CA ASP A 247 0.42 8.84 -12.73
C ASP A 247 1.94 8.63 -12.91
N TYR A 248 2.65 8.35 -11.80
CA TYR A 248 4.06 8.00 -11.86
C TYR A 248 4.30 6.76 -12.73
N VAL A 249 3.51 5.70 -12.58
CA VAL A 249 3.65 4.47 -13.38
C VAL A 249 3.55 4.78 -14.89
N ARG A 250 2.59 5.64 -15.27
CA ARG A 250 2.43 6.10 -16.66
C ARG A 250 3.64 6.89 -17.14
N LEU A 251 4.06 7.91 -16.39
CA LEU A 251 5.21 8.76 -16.73
C LEU A 251 6.52 7.97 -16.78
N ARG A 252 6.68 6.99 -15.89
CA ARG A 252 7.82 6.08 -15.91
C ARG A 252 7.88 5.26 -17.19
N HIS A 253 6.74 4.73 -17.64
CA HIS A 253 6.66 3.97 -18.89
C HIS A 253 7.07 4.84 -20.10
N GLU A 254 6.52 6.03 -20.22
CA GLU A 254 6.86 6.98 -21.29
C GLU A 254 8.36 7.34 -21.28
N ARG A 255 8.90 7.67 -20.10
CA ARG A 255 10.32 7.98 -19.94
C ARG A 255 11.22 6.81 -20.32
N ARG A 256 10.83 5.60 -19.93
CA ARG A 256 11.56 4.38 -20.26
C ARG A 256 11.60 4.12 -21.77
N GLU A 257 10.46 4.31 -22.46
CA GLU A 257 10.45 4.21 -23.93
C GLU A 257 11.39 5.21 -24.58
N GLN A 258 11.42 6.45 -24.08
CA GLN A 258 12.34 7.46 -24.57
C GLN A 258 13.81 7.07 -24.32
N GLN A 259 14.13 6.54 -23.13
CA GLN A 259 15.47 6.08 -22.80
C GLN A 259 15.88 4.87 -23.67
N LEU A 260 14.97 3.94 -23.94
CA LEU A 260 15.23 2.78 -24.78
C LEU A 260 15.54 3.22 -26.22
N ARG A 261 14.73 4.12 -26.78
CA ARG A 261 14.99 4.69 -28.13
C ARG A 261 16.34 5.43 -28.17
N ALA A 262 16.67 6.20 -27.15
CA ALA A 262 17.95 6.88 -27.05
C ALA A 262 19.12 5.90 -26.97
N TYR A 263 18.97 4.82 -26.17
CA TYR A 263 19.95 3.75 -26.08
C TYR A 263 20.17 3.04 -27.41
N GLU A 264 19.09 2.64 -28.10
CA GLU A 264 19.18 1.97 -29.40
C GLU A 264 19.88 2.86 -30.44
N ASN A 265 19.57 4.16 -30.47
CA ASN A 265 20.23 5.11 -31.34
C ASN A 265 21.72 5.25 -31.00
N GLN A 266 22.07 5.36 -29.71
CA GLN A 266 23.47 5.40 -29.27
C GLN A 266 24.22 4.13 -29.64
N GLN A 267 23.60 2.94 -29.45
CA GLN A 267 24.23 1.66 -29.83
C GLN A 267 24.45 1.58 -31.34
N ARG A 268 23.54 2.11 -32.16
CA ARG A 268 23.68 2.19 -33.61
C ARG A 268 24.86 3.09 -33.99
N GLU A 269 24.96 4.27 -33.42
CA GLU A 269 26.08 5.19 -33.63
C GLU A 269 27.43 4.57 -33.21
N ILE A 270 27.45 3.89 -32.04
CA ILE A 270 28.65 3.16 -31.58
C ILE A 270 29.05 2.06 -32.57
N ALA A 271 28.08 1.30 -33.08
CA ALA A 271 28.31 0.24 -34.05
C ALA A 271 28.87 0.81 -35.37
N GLU A 272 28.30 1.87 -35.89
CA GLU A 272 28.76 2.57 -37.10
C GLU A 272 30.19 3.12 -36.93
N MET A 273 30.48 3.72 -35.76
CA MET A 273 31.84 4.19 -35.46
C MET A 273 32.85 3.05 -35.38
N LYS A 274 32.51 1.93 -34.76
CA LYS A 274 33.36 0.72 -34.67
C LYS A 274 33.61 0.14 -36.06
N ASP A 275 32.58 -0.01 -36.87
CA ASP A 275 32.66 -0.48 -38.25
C ASP A 275 33.59 0.41 -39.11
N PHE A 276 33.45 1.72 -38.99
CA PHE A 276 34.31 2.67 -39.68
C PHE A 276 35.76 2.52 -39.24
N ILE A 277 36.04 2.43 -37.93
CA ILE A 277 37.36 2.23 -37.38
C ILE A 277 37.96 0.93 -37.89
N GLU A 278 37.24 -0.17 -37.93
CA GLU A 278 37.70 -1.46 -38.36
C GLU A 278 38.03 -1.50 -39.86
N ARG A 279 37.14 -0.96 -40.72
CA ARG A 279 37.34 -0.89 -42.19
C ARG A 279 38.53 -0.05 -42.61
N PHE A 280 38.82 1.03 -41.88
CA PHE A 280 39.82 2.03 -42.28
C PHE A 280 41.07 2.05 -41.40
N ARG A 281 41.18 1.17 -40.41
CA ARG A 281 42.28 1.11 -39.42
C ARG A 281 43.67 1.05 -40.05
N TYR A 282 43.79 0.37 -41.16
CA TYR A 282 45.07 0.11 -41.84
C TYR A 282 45.30 1.02 -43.08
N LYS A 283 44.42 1.99 -43.35
CA LYS A 283 44.58 2.90 -44.52
C LYS A 283 45.27 4.20 -44.08
N PRO A 284 46.51 4.49 -44.54
CA PRO A 284 47.26 5.70 -44.11
C PRO A 284 46.53 7.01 -44.38
N THR A 285 45.81 7.11 -45.52
CA THR A 285 45.05 8.30 -45.92
C THR A 285 43.84 8.62 -45.00
N LYS A 286 43.42 7.67 -44.20
CA LYS A 286 42.29 7.82 -43.26
C LYS A 286 42.71 7.84 -41.79
N ALA A 287 43.99 7.77 -41.47
CA ALA A 287 44.52 7.66 -40.11
C ALA A 287 44.02 8.75 -39.17
N VAL A 288 43.97 10.02 -39.60
CA VAL A 288 43.48 11.15 -38.81
C VAL A 288 41.98 11.00 -38.50
N GLN A 289 41.17 10.58 -39.48
CA GLN A 289 39.74 10.36 -39.31
C GLN A 289 39.47 9.20 -38.34
N VAL A 290 40.21 8.10 -38.45
CA VAL A 290 40.12 6.96 -37.53
C VAL A 290 40.48 7.36 -36.11
N GLN A 291 41.56 8.12 -35.92
CA GLN A 291 41.95 8.61 -34.59
C GLN A 291 40.87 9.54 -33.96
N ASN A 292 40.27 10.39 -34.78
CA ASN A 292 39.18 11.25 -34.30
C ASN A 292 37.96 10.43 -33.90
N ARG A 293 37.57 9.40 -34.64
CA ARG A 293 36.48 8.49 -34.28
C ARG A 293 36.77 7.70 -33.02
N ILE A 294 38.00 7.22 -32.82
CA ILE A 294 38.42 6.55 -31.56
C ILE A 294 38.28 7.51 -30.38
N LYS A 295 38.71 8.78 -30.51
CA LYS A 295 38.56 9.77 -29.47
C LYS A 295 37.08 10.13 -29.17
N GLN A 296 36.23 10.15 -30.19
CA GLN A 296 34.79 10.33 -30.03
C GLN A 296 34.18 9.15 -29.30
N LEU A 297 34.51 7.90 -29.71
CA LEU A 297 34.03 6.68 -29.07
C LEU A 297 34.42 6.62 -27.58
N ALA A 298 35.64 7.04 -27.23
CA ALA A 298 36.10 7.09 -25.84
C ALA A 298 35.42 8.15 -24.98
N LYS A 299 34.75 9.15 -25.58
CA LYS A 299 34.00 10.19 -24.88
C LYS A 299 32.50 9.87 -24.69
N ILE A 300 32.00 8.84 -25.37
CA ILE A 300 30.62 8.44 -25.27
C ILE A 300 30.40 7.81 -23.89
N VAL A 301 29.55 8.42 -23.09
CA VAL A 301 29.06 7.83 -21.84
C VAL A 301 27.90 6.90 -22.21
N PRO A 302 28.01 5.58 -21.91
CA PRO A 302 26.92 4.66 -22.18
C PRO A 302 25.64 5.06 -21.46
N ILE A 303 24.53 5.07 -22.18
CA ILE A 303 23.21 5.27 -21.57
C ILE A 303 22.87 3.99 -20.82
N GLU A 304 22.75 4.10 -19.50
CA GLU A 304 22.24 3.01 -18.68
C GLU A 304 20.72 2.97 -18.80
N VAL A 305 20.20 1.87 -19.28
CA VAL A 305 18.76 1.59 -19.33
C VAL A 305 18.49 0.54 -18.26
N ASP A 306 17.46 0.76 -17.44
CA ASP A 306 16.98 -0.29 -16.56
C ASP A 306 16.72 -1.56 -17.38
N GLU A 307 17.27 -2.68 -16.93
CA GLU A 307 17.11 -3.97 -17.61
C GLU A 307 15.66 -4.17 -18.02
N VAL A 308 15.49 -4.47 -19.30
CA VAL A 308 14.16 -4.70 -19.88
C VAL A 308 13.54 -5.86 -19.15
N ASP A 309 12.50 -5.53 -18.48
CA ASP A 309 11.70 -6.47 -17.76
C ASP A 309 10.70 -7.11 -18.72
N ASN A 310 11.19 -7.98 -19.59
CA ASN A 310 10.40 -8.74 -20.57
C ASN A 310 9.62 -9.89 -19.93
N SER A 311 9.30 -9.79 -18.68
CA SER A 311 8.57 -10.84 -17.99
C SER A 311 7.04 -10.69 -18.13
N ALA A 312 6.54 -10.63 -19.36
CA ALA A 312 5.26 -11.25 -19.66
C ALA A 312 5.53 -12.78 -19.69
N LEU A 313 5.89 -13.32 -18.53
CA LEU A 313 6.07 -14.76 -18.40
C LEU A 313 4.69 -15.38 -18.22
N HIS A 314 4.13 -15.91 -19.28
CA HIS A 314 2.99 -16.82 -19.16
C HIS A 314 3.48 -18.13 -18.52
N LEU A 315 3.44 -18.18 -17.18
CA LEU A 315 3.75 -19.39 -16.44
C LEU A 315 2.73 -20.45 -16.83
N LYS A 316 3.18 -21.51 -17.51
CA LYS A 316 2.33 -22.69 -17.78
C LYS A 316 2.47 -23.63 -16.60
N PHE A 317 1.35 -23.91 -15.94
CA PHE A 317 1.32 -24.93 -14.90
C PHE A 317 1.51 -26.31 -15.49
N PRO A 318 2.15 -27.26 -14.77
CA PRO A 318 2.22 -28.63 -15.19
C PRO A 318 0.80 -29.23 -15.29
N PRO A 319 0.56 -30.12 -16.26
CA PRO A 319 -0.72 -30.79 -16.37
C PRO A 319 -0.96 -31.67 -15.13
N CYS A 320 -2.15 -31.55 -14.56
CA CYS A 320 -2.59 -32.32 -13.41
C CYS A 320 -3.91 -33.03 -13.69
N SER A 321 -4.21 -34.08 -12.92
CA SER A 321 -5.47 -34.80 -12.95
C SER A 321 -6.64 -33.88 -12.58
N ARG A 322 -7.82 -34.09 -13.19
CA ARG A 322 -9.00 -33.30 -12.89
C ARG A 322 -9.60 -33.74 -11.55
N SER A 323 -9.78 -32.81 -10.61
CA SER A 323 -10.45 -33.06 -9.33
C SER A 323 -11.98 -33.26 -9.49
N GLY A 324 -12.63 -33.82 -8.47
CA GLY A 324 -14.09 -33.86 -8.36
C GLY A 324 -14.72 -32.45 -8.35
N ASP A 325 -16.05 -32.38 -8.47
CA ASP A 325 -16.77 -31.10 -8.58
C ASP A 325 -16.76 -30.26 -7.30
N TYR A 326 -16.58 -30.91 -6.15
CA TYR A 326 -16.46 -30.29 -4.83
C TYR A 326 -15.14 -30.68 -4.18
N PRO A 327 -14.06 -29.93 -4.42
CA PRO A 327 -12.75 -30.22 -3.81
C PRO A 327 -12.75 -30.17 -2.29
N VAL A 328 -13.59 -29.32 -1.68
CA VAL A 328 -13.70 -29.20 -0.22
C VAL A 328 -15.17 -29.12 0.19
N ILE A 329 -15.54 -29.96 1.15
CA ILE A 329 -16.84 -29.93 1.83
C ILE A 329 -16.56 -29.89 3.33
N CYS A 330 -17.04 -28.85 4.00
CA CYS A 330 -16.91 -28.61 5.41
C CYS A 330 -18.28 -28.45 6.04
N GLU A 331 -18.62 -29.31 7.03
CA GLU A 331 -19.91 -29.32 7.73
C GLU A 331 -19.68 -29.31 9.23
N GLU A 332 -20.30 -28.35 9.92
CA GLU A 332 -20.30 -28.17 11.38
C GLU A 332 -18.91 -28.17 12.02
N LEU A 333 -17.88 -27.68 11.30
CA LEU A 333 -16.51 -27.67 11.80
C LEU A 333 -16.38 -26.72 12.99
N THR A 334 -15.89 -27.30 14.11
CA THR A 334 -15.63 -26.56 15.34
C THR A 334 -14.23 -26.88 15.85
N LYS A 335 -13.43 -25.82 16.14
CA LYS A 335 -12.07 -25.95 16.65
C LYS A 335 -11.85 -25.16 17.93
N PHE A 336 -11.25 -25.83 18.91
CA PHE A 336 -10.84 -25.24 20.18
C PHE A 336 -9.31 -25.31 20.34
N TYR A 337 -8.73 -24.30 20.98
CA TYR A 337 -7.40 -24.33 21.58
C TYR A 337 -7.54 -24.07 23.07
N GLY A 338 -7.42 -25.14 23.87
CA GLY A 338 -7.81 -25.09 25.27
C GLY A 338 -9.28 -24.72 25.42
N ASP A 339 -9.59 -23.68 26.19
CA ASP A 339 -10.96 -23.19 26.40
C ASP A 339 -11.40 -22.18 25.33
N HIS A 340 -10.48 -21.72 24.46
CA HIS A 340 -10.78 -20.74 23.44
C HIS A 340 -11.35 -21.38 22.17
N CYS A 341 -12.59 -21.02 21.82
CA CYS A 341 -13.25 -21.46 20.58
C CYS A 341 -12.85 -20.54 19.44
N VAL A 342 -12.04 -21.03 18.49
CA VAL A 342 -11.56 -20.28 17.33
C VAL A 342 -12.54 -20.36 16.16
N LEU A 343 -13.09 -21.54 15.90
CA LEU A 343 -14.08 -21.78 14.85
C LEU A 343 -15.28 -22.50 15.45
N ARG A 344 -16.50 -22.05 15.14
CA ARG A 344 -17.74 -22.59 15.68
C ARG A 344 -18.72 -22.91 14.58
N ASN A 345 -19.08 -24.19 14.44
CA ASN A 345 -20.12 -24.67 13.54
C ASN A 345 -20.00 -24.11 12.10
N VAL A 346 -18.79 -24.18 11.54
CA VAL A 346 -18.47 -23.62 10.22
C VAL A 346 -18.95 -24.58 9.14
N ASN A 347 -19.73 -24.02 8.19
CA ASN A 347 -20.18 -24.70 6.98
C ASN A 347 -19.63 -23.96 5.76
N LEU A 348 -18.91 -24.68 4.89
CA LEU A 348 -18.25 -24.09 3.73
C LEU A 348 -18.09 -25.15 2.63
N THR A 349 -18.43 -24.81 1.41
CA THR A 349 -18.25 -25.67 0.25
C THR A 349 -17.56 -24.92 -0.87
N ILE A 350 -16.48 -25.48 -1.41
CA ILE A 350 -15.72 -24.90 -2.53
C ILE A 350 -15.93 -25.78 -3.75
N LYS A 351 -16.30 -25.16 -4.87
CA LYS A 351 -16.46 -25.83 -6.15
C LYS A 351 -15.14 -25.81 -6.94
N ARG A 352 -14.99 -26.80 -7.81
CA ARG A 352 -13.83 -26.89 -8.70
C ARG A 352 -13.70 -25.63 -9.57
N GLY A 353 -12.48 -25.13 -9.70
CA GLY A 353 -12.15 -23.95 -10.49
C GLY A 353 -12.52 -22.62 -9.81
N GLU A 354 -13.13 -22.65 -8.61
CA GLU A 354 -13.34 -21.43 -7.86
C GLU A 354 -12.01 -20.88 -7.32
N LYS A 355 -11.84 -19.58 -7.41
CA LYS A 355 -10.74 -18.83 -6.78
C LYS A 355 -11.35 -18.00 -5.66
N VAL A 356 -11.05 -18.35 -4.42
CA VAL A 356 -11.69 -17.78 -3.24
C VAL A 356 -10.67 -17.09 -2.34
N ALA A 357 -11.07 -15.98 -1.73
CA ALA A 357 -10.28 -15.29 -0.73
C ALA A 357 -10.79 -15.60 0.68
N PHE A 358 -9.86 -15.82 1.61
CA PHE A 358 -10.14 -15.84 3.04
C PHE A 358 -9.67 -14.51 3.64
N VAL A 359 -10.59 -13.73 4.14
CA VAL A 359 -10.36 -12.42 4.75
C VAL A 359 -10.88 -12.38 6.19
N GLY A 360 -10.45 -11.40 6.96
CA GLY A 360 -10.85 -11.22 8.36
C GLY A 360 -9.67 -10.77 9.20
N ARG A 361 -9.93 -10.33 10.43
CA ARG A 361 -8.89 -9.87 11.35
C ARG A 361 -7.85 -10.97 11.65
N ASN A 362 -6.67 -10.55 12.06
CA ASN A 362 -5.65 -11.50 12.50
C ASN A 362 -6.10 -12.22 13.77
N GLY A 363 -5.87 -13.54 13.81
CA GLY A 363 -6.32 -14.39 14.93
C GLY A 363 -7.73 -14.95 14.79
N GLU A 364 -8.53 -14.59 13.79
CA GLU A 364 -9.91 -15.09 13.60
C GLU A 364 -9.98 -16.52 12.98
N GLY A 365 -8.85 -17.23 12.90
CA GLY A 365 -8.84 -18.66 12.56
C GLY A 365 -8.64 -19.01 11.09
N LYS A 366 -8.25 -18.07 10.21
CA LYS A 366 -7.98 -18.34 8.79
C LYS A 366 -6.96 -19.47 8.58
N SER A 367 -5.74 -19.30 9.09
CA SER A 367 -4.69 -20.33 9.02
C SER A 367 -5.03 -21.59 9.86
N THR A 368 -5.85 -21.46 10.90
CA THR A 368 -6.35 -22.60 11.68
C THR A 368 -7.26 -23.48 10.81
N TRP A 369 -8.17 -22.90 10.03
CA TRP A 369 -9.02 -23.65 9.12
C TRP A 369 -8.19 -24.37 8.06
N VAL A 370 -7.18 -23.70 7.49
CA VAL A 370 -6.24 -24.33 6.54
C VAL A 370 -5.50 -25.52 7.19
N LYS A 371 -5.02 -25.37 8.42
CA LYS A 371 -4.37 -26.48 9.18
C LYS A 371 -5.32 -27.65 9.44
N CYS A 372 -6.60 -27.38 9.71
CA CYS A 372 -7.60 -28.42 9.82
C CYS A 372 -7.77 -29.17 8.48
N LEU A 373 -7.80 -28.45 7.36
CA LEU A 373 -7.90 -29.03 6.03
C LEU A 373 -6.68 -29.90 5.68
N MET A 374 -5.48 -29.46 6.09
CA MET A 374 -4.24 -30.23 5.93
C MET A 374 -4.10 -31.40 6.89
N GLY A 375 -5.02 -31.56 7.86
CA GLY A 375 -4.96 -32.62 8.88
C GLY A 375 -3.89 -32.39 9.94
N GLU A 376 -3.35 -31.19 10.08
CA GLU A 376 -2.31 -30.83 11.04
C GLU A 376 -2.87 -30.62 12.46
N THR A 377 -4.18 -30.42 12.61
CA THR A 377 -4.83 -30.16 13.90
C THR A 377 -6.17 -30.87 14.01
N ASP A 378 -6.53 -31.28 15.24
CA ASP A 378 -7.82 -31.91 15.55
C ASP A 378 -8.97 -30.90 15.49
N PHE A 379 -10.14 -31.35 15.07
CA PHE A 379 -11.37 -30.56 15.02
C PHE A 379 -12.60 -31.46 15.25
N LYS A 380 -13.74 -30.85 15.54
CA LYS A 380 -15.05 -31.54 15.60
C LYS A 380 -15.82 -31.17 14.34
N GLY A 381 -16.66 -32.07 13.84
CA GLY A 381 -17.42 -31.89 12.59
C GLY A 381 -16.85 -32.70 11.44
N THR A 382 -17.24 -32.36 10.22
CA THR A 382 -16.85 -33.08 9.01
C THR A 382 -16.08 -32.13 8.07
N LEU A 383 -14.88 -32.54 7.67
CA LEU A 383 -14.09 -31.86 6.64
C LEU A 383 -13.58 -32.93 5.67
N LYS A 384 -14.08 -32.90 4.44
CA LYS A 384 -13.78 -33.91 3.42
C LYS A 384 -13.14 -33.26 2.21
N LEU A 385 -12.05 -33.87 1.74
CA LEU A 385 -11.48 -33.58 0.43
C LEU A 385 -12.20 -34.39 -0.64
N GLY A 386 -12.46 -33.78 -1.77
CA GLY A 386 -13.06 -34.43 -2.93
C GLY A 386 -12.15 -35.47 -3.56
N HIS A 387 -12.70 -36.27 -4.47
CA HIS A 387 -11.93 -37.29 -5.19
C HIS A 387 -10.88 -36.63 -6.11
N GLY A 388 -9.67 -37.20 -6.13
CA GLY A 388 -8.59 -36.78 -7.01
C GLY A 388 -8.05 -35.37 -6.73
N VAL A 389 -8.21 -34.86 -5.49
CA VAL A 389 -7.67 -33.57 -5.08
C VAL A 389 -6.19 -33.72 -4.72
N GLU A 390 -5.33 -33.03 -5.45
CA GLU A 390 -3.89 -32.92 -5.20
C GLU A 390 -3.59 -31.49 -4.73
N ILE A 391 -3.23 -31.38 -3.42
CA ILE A 391 -3.07 -30.07 -2.75
C ILE A 391 -1.64 -29.59 -2.86
N GLY A 392 -1.47 -28.35 -3.33
CA GLY A 392 -0.27 -27.55 -3.13
C GLY A 392 -0.51 -26.52 -2.04
N TYR A 393 0.24 -26.60 -0.95
CA TYR A 393 0.09 -25.69 0.16
C TYR A 393 1.33 -24.80 0.33
N TYR A 394 1.12 -23.50 0.30
CA TYR A 394 2.12 -22.50 0.63
C TYR A 394 1.85 -21.95 2.03
N ALA A 395 2.61 -22.46 3.00
CA ALA A 395 2.55 -22.00 4.39
C ALA A 395 3.50 -20.82 4.62
N GLN A 396 3.20 -20.02 5.63
CA GLN A 396 4.03 -18.89 6.04
C GLN A 396 5.51 -19.27 6.31
N ASN A 397 5.78 -20.52 6.73
CA ASN A 397 7.12 -21.02 7.04
C ASN A 397 7.73 -21.92 5.95
N GLN A 398 7.13 -22.01 4.77
CA GLN A 398 7.56 -22.91 3.69
C GLN A 398 9.02 -22.68 3.24
N ALA A 399 9.49 -21.44 3.35
CA ALA A 399 10.87 -21.06 3.03
C ALA A 399 11.94 -21.79 3.86
N GLN A 400 11.58 -22.30 5.04
CA GLN A 400 12.49 -23.04 5.94
C GLN A 400 12.66 -24.50 5.53
N LEU A 401 11.75 -25.05 4.72
CA LEU A 401 11.76 -26.42 4.25
C LEU A 401 12.65 -26.65 3.01
N LEU A 402 13.24 -25.59 2.47
CA LEU A 402 14.15 -25.68 1.33
C LEU A 402 15.50 -26.23 1.78
N ASP A 403 16.08 -27.12 0.94
CA ASP A 403 17.44 -27.65 1.16
C ASP A 403 18.48 -26.55 0.92
N GLY A 404 19.15 -26.13 1.98
CA GLY A 404 20.15 -25.06 1.96
C GLY A 404 21.40 -25.33 1.12
N GLU A 405 21.73 -26.61 0.85
CA GLU A 405 22.95 -26.97 0.11
C GLU A 405 22.76 -26.94 -1.41
N LEU A 406 21.52 -26.95 -1.90
CA LEU A 406 21.20 -26.84 -3.31
C LEU A 406 21.38 -25.41 -3.82
N THR A 407 21.60 -25.29 -5.14
CA THR A 407 21.48 -24.00 -5.80
C THR A 407 20.00 -23.65 -6.05
N VAL A 408 19.72 -22.37 -6.34
CA VAL A 408 18.39 -21.92 -6.75
C VAL A 408 17.94 -22.70 -7.98
N PHE A 409 18.82 -22.86 -8.97
CA PHE A 409 18.54 -23.62 -10.19
C PHE A 409 18.23 -25.09 -9.89
N ASP A 410 19.08 -25.79 -9.13
CA ASP A 410 18.89 -27.22 -8.80
C ASP A 410 17.59 -27.47 -8.03
N THR A 411 17.19 -26.52 -7.17
CA THR A 411 15.94 -26.61 -6.39
C THR A 411 14.74 -26.68 -7.33
N ILE A 412 14.75 -25.91 -8.41
CA ILE A 412 13.66 -25.87 -9.39
C ILE A 412 13.77 -27.01 -10.41
N ASP A 413 14.98 -27.35 -10.86
CA ASP A 413 15.21 -28.45 -11.83
C ASP A 413 14.71 -29.80 -11.31
N ARG A 414 14.75 -30.04 -9.98
CA ARG A 414 14.24 -31.27 -9.36
C ARG A 414 12.72 -31.43 -9.46
N VAL A 415 11.98 -30.32 -9.57
CA VAL A 415 10.51 -30.31 -9.61
C VAL A 415 9.99 -30.09 -11.02
N ALA A 416 10.75 -29.39 -11.85
CA ALA A 416 10.37 -29.06 -13.22
C ALA A 416 10.26 -30.31 -14.10
N THR A 417 9.12 -30.46 -14.79
CA THR A 417 8.84 -31.59 -15.70
C THR A 417 8.57 -31.09 -17.12
N GLY A 418 8.90 -31.91 -18.12
CA GLY A 418 8.58 -31.64 -19.54
C GLY A 418 9.14 -30.30 -20.05
N ASP A 419 8.33 -29.55 -20.78
CA ASP A 419 8.71 -28.28 -21.42
C ASP A 419 9.09 -27.17 -20.42
N ILE A 420 8.66 -27.28 -19.17
CA ILE A 420 8.97 -26.32 -18.11
C ILE A 420 10.48 -26.32 -17.83
N ARG A 421 11.11 -27.48 -17.93
CA ARG A 421 12.55 -27.64 -17.68
C ARG A 421 13.42 -26.80 -18.62
N THR A 422 12.99 -26.60 -19.86
CA THR A 422 13.68 -25.73 -20.81
C THR A 422 13.56 -24.24 -20.50
N LYS A 423 12.56 -23.84 -19.72
CA LYS A 423 12.23 -22.45 -19.37
C LYS A 423 12.58 -22.06 -17.93
N ILE A 424 13.28 -22.92 -17.19
CA ILE A 424 13.63 -22.66 -15.78
C ILE A 424 14.32 -21.30 -15.61
N ARG A 425 15.26 -20.95 -16.48
CA ARG A 425 16.00 -19.67 -16.38
C ARG A 425 15.09 -18.46 -16.61
N ASP A 426 14.11 -18.57 -17.52
CA ASP A 426 13.14 -17.51 -17.78
C ASP A 426 12.20 -17.33 -16.58
N ILE A 427 11.73 -18.45 -16.00
CA ILE A 427 10.90 -18.46 -14.79
C ILE A 427 11.67 -17.84 -13.62
N LEU A 428 12.90 -18.28 -13.38
CA LEU A 428 13.75 -17.72 -12.34
C LEU A 428 14.01 -16.22 -12.56
N GLY A 429 14.24 -15.81 -13.81
CA GLY A 429 14.39 -14.40 -14.18
C GLY A 429 13.16 -13.56 -13.85
N ALA A 430 11.97 -14.05 -14.14
CA ALA A 430 10.70 -13.38 -13.83
C ALA A 430 10.49 -13.15 -12.33
N PHE A 431 10.98 -14.08 -11.50
CA PHE A 431 10.97 -13.97 -10.03
C PHE A 431 12.28 -13.37 -9.46
N MET A 432 13.05 -12.65 -10.29
CA MET A 432 14.27 -11.93 -9.89
C MET A 432 15.46 -12.82 -9.46
N PHE A 433 15.56 -14.04 -9.99
CA PHE A 433 16.71 -14.93 -9.86
C PHE A 433 17.48 -15.06 -11.18
N GLY A 434 17.59 -13.96 -11.96
CA GLY A 434 18.32 -13.95 -13.23
C GLY A 434 19.84 -13.96 -13.05
N GLY A 435 20.56 -14.41 -14.11
CA GLY A 435 22.02 -14.41 -14.15
C GLY A 435 22.67 -15.21 -13.02
N GLU A 436 23.69 -14.64 -12.39
CA GLU A 436 24.45 -15.27 -11.28
C GLU A 436 23.60 -15.60 -10.03
N ALA A 437 22.41 -15.01 -9.90
CA ALA A 437 21.54 -15.28 -8.76
C ALA A 437 20.97 -16.71 -8.79
N SER A 438 20.84 -17.32 -9.98
CA SER A 438 20.38 -18.70 -10.14
C SER A 438 21.37 -19.74 -9.62
N ASP A 439 22.66 -19.41 -9.58
CA ASP A 439 23.72 -20.32 -9.16
C ASP A 439 24.06 -20.20 -7.67
N LYS A 440 23.43 -19.25 -6.95
CA LYS A 440 23.60 -19.10 -5.50
C LYS A 440 22.99 -20.28 -4.74
N LYS A 441 23.65 -20.69 -3.65
CA LYS A 441 23.08 -21.68 -2.73
C LYS A 441 21.92 -21.09 -1.93
N VAL A 442 20.90 -21.91 -1.67
CA VAL A 442 19.69 -21.50 -0.92
C VAL A 442 20.03 -20.96 0.48
N LYS A 443 21.06 -21.48 1.15
CA LYS A 443 21.49 -21.00 2.47
C LYS A 443 21.97 -19.53 2.49
N VAL A 444 22.44 -19.00 1.36
CA VAL A 444 22.95 -17.63 1.24
C VAL A 444 21.82 -16.62 0.95
N LEU A 445 20.64 -17.11 0.57
CA LEU A 445 19.51 -16.29 0.24
C LEU A 445 18.92 -15.58 1.48
N SER A 446 18.44 -14.37 1.30
CA SER A 446 17.61 -13.67 2.27
C SER A 446 16.28 -14.39 2.52
N GLY A 447 15.58 -14.07 3.61
CA GLY A 447 14.26 -14.64 3.90
C GLY A 447 13.26 -14.46 2.76
N GLY A 448 13.18 -13.24 2.20
CA GLY A 448 12.30 -12.94 1.08
C GLY A 448 12.68 -13.67 -0.22
N GLU A 449 13.97 -13.85 -0.50
CA GLU A 449 14.42 -14.66 -1.64
C GLU A 449 14.05 -16.12 -1.46
N ARG A 450 14.22 -16.68 -0.27
CA ARG A 450 13.80 -18.07 0.03
C ARG A 450 12.29 -18.25 -0.11
N SER A 451 11.48 -17.29 0.34
CA SER A 451 10.03 -17.32 0.17
C SER A 451 9.62 -17.32 -1.30
N ARG A 452 10.25 -16.48 -2.13
CA ARG A 452 10.02 -16.47 -3.58
C ARG A 452 10.40 -17.80 -4.23
N LEU A 453 11.54 -18.37 -3.86
CA LEU A 453 11.98 -19.67 -4.41
C LEU A 453 11.01 -20.80 -4.03
N ALA A 454 10.53 -20.84 -2.78
CA ALA A 454 9.52 -21.79 -2.33
C ALA A 454 8.21 -21.65 -3.11
N MET A 455 7.80 -20.40 -3.42
CA MET A 455 6.62 -20.11 -4.24
C MET A 455 6.79 -20.65 -5.67
N ILE A 456 7.92 -20.38 -6.34
CA ILE A 456 8.19 -20.90 -7.67
C ILE A 456 8.14 -22.43 -7.67
N ARG A 457 8.77 -23.06 -6.70
CA ARG A 457 8.76 -24.52 -6.57
C ARG A 457 7.33 -25.06 -6.50
N LEU A 458 6.49 -24.48 -5.65
CA LEU A 458 5.10 -24.90 -5.51
C LEU A 458 4.29 -24.75 -6.81
N LEU A 459 4.46 -23.64 -7.53
CA LEU A 459 3.75 -23.37 -8.78
C LEU A 459 4.14 -24.35 -9.91
N LEU A 460 5.27 -25.03 -9.78
CA LEU A 460 5.77 -26.03 -10.75
C LEU A 460 5.44 -27.47 -10.34
N GLU A 461 4.81 -27.69 -9.18
CA GLU A 461 4.29 -29.00 -8.78
C GLU A 461 2.97 -29.30 -9.52
N PRO A 462 2.72 -30.56 -9.95
CA PRO A 462 1.47 -30.94 -10.62
C PRO A 462 0.33 -31.05 -9.63
N VAL A 463 -0.30 -29.93 -9.30
CA VAL A 463 -1.38 -29.81 -8.33
C VAL A 463 -2.65 -29.25 -9.00
N ASN A 464 -3.85 -29.61 -8.50
CA ASN A 464 -5.13 -29.11 -8.97
C ASN A 464 -5.86 -28.25 -7.92
N PHE A 465 -5.30 -28.15 -6.72
CA PHE A 465 -5.84 -27.36 -5.64
C PHE A 465 -4.72 -26.62 -4.91
N LEU A 466 -4.71 -25.29 -5.03
CA LEU A 466 -3.69 -24.44 -4.40
C LEU A 466 -4.25 -23.74 -3.16
N ILE A 467 -3.51 -23.80 -2.08
CA ILE A 467 -3.78 -23.04 -0.85
C ILE A 467 -2.59 -22.14 -0.59
N LEU A 468 -2.81 -20.83 -0.57
CA LEU A 468 -1.76 -19.83 -0.40
C LEU A 468 -2.04 -19.00 0.85
N ASP A 469 -1.22 -19.16 1.88
CA ASP A 469 -1.33 -18.41 3.14
C ASP A 469 -0.33 -17.24 3.14
N GLU A 470 -0.85 -16.01 3.00
CA GLU A 470 -0.12 -14.74 2.89
C GLU A 470 1.00 -14.76 1.82
N PRO A 471 0.68 -15.14 0.56
CA PRO A 471 1.70 -15.31 -0.48
C PRO A 471 2.37 -14.00 -0.89
N THR A 472 1.75 -12.87 -0.61
CA THR A 472 2.22 -11.53 -1.00
C THR A 472 3.24 -10.95 -0.04
N ASN A 473 3.42 -11.53 1.15
CA ASN A 473 4.40 -11.06 2.12
C ASN A 473 5.82 -11.16 1.55
N HIS A 474 6.60 -10.09 1.68
CA HIS A 474 7.97 -9.98 1.18
C HIS A 474 8.12 -10.00 -0.36
N LEU A 475 7.02 -9.99 -1.13
CA LEU A 475 7.06 -9.84 -2.58
C LEU A 475 7.03 -8.35 -2.94
N ASP A 476 7.86 -7.96 -3.92
CA ASP A 476 7.72 -6.65 -4.53
C ASP A 476 6.49 -6.61 -5.47
N MET A 477 6.06 -5.40 -5.82
CA MET A 477 4.85 -5.17 -6.62
C MET A 477 4.85 -5.98 -7.92
N ARG A 478 6.01 -6.10 -8.53
CA ARG A 478 6.20 -6.80 -9.80
C ARG A 478 6.06 -8.31 -9.65
N THR A 479 6.73 -8.90 -8.65
CA THR A 479 6.58 -10.34 -8.36
C THR A 479 5.14 -10.68 -7.99
N LYS A 480 4.42 -9.76 -7.32
CA LYS A 480 2.98 -9.89 -7.06
C LYS A 480 2.17 -9.93 -8.36
N ASP A 481 2.47 -9.07 -9.34
CA ASP A 481 1.80 -9.05 -10.64
C ASP A 481 2.01 -10.38 -11.39
N VAL A 482 3.25 -10.86 -11.46
CA VAL A 482 3.60 -12.15 -12.08
C VAL A 482 2.86 -13.31 -11.40
N LEU A 483 2.82 -13.33 -10.06
CA LEU A 483 2.08 -14.33 -9.29
C LEU A 483 0.58 -14.25 -9.58
N LYS A 484 0.00 -13.05 -9.60
CA LYS A 484 -1.42 -12.82 -9.89
C LYS A 484 -1.80 -13.30 -11.29
N GLU A 485 -0.99 -12.99 -12.31
CA GLU A 485 -1.18 -13.48 -13.68
C GLU A 485 -1.12 -15.01 -13.74
N ALA A 486 -0.11 -15.60 -13.09
CA ALA A 486 0.00 -17.04 -13.00
C ALA A 486 -1.25 -17.68 -12.38
N LEU A 487 -1.68 -17.20 -11.20
CA LEU A 487 -2.87 -17.71 -10.53
C LEU A 487 -4.17 -17.48 -11.33
N THR A 488 -4.23 -16.39 -12.09
CA THR A 488 -5.37 -16.12 -12.98
C THR A 488 -5.44 -17.14 -14.11
N ALA A 489 -4.30 -17.56 -14.66
CA ALA A 489 -4.18 -18.57 -15.70
C ALA A 489 -4.32 -20.02 -15.18
N PHE A 490 -4.32 -20.24 -13.87
CA PHE A 490 -4.45 -21.56 -13.27
C PHE A 490 -5.89 -22.07 -13.37
N ASP A 491 -6.07 -23.26 -13.98
CA ASP A 491 -7.39 -23.89 -14.21
C ASP A 491 -7.91 -24.63 -12.99
N GLY A 492 -7.11 -24.82 -11.94
CA GLY A 492 -7.49 -25.49 -10.69
C GLY A 492 -8.24 -24.57 -9.73
N THR A 493 -8.53 -25.11 -8.55
CA THR A 493 -9.16 -24.38 -7.45
C THR A 493 -8.11 -23.69 -6.60
N VAL A 494 -8.37 -22.45 -6.16
CA VAL A 494 -7.43 -21.67 -5.37
C VAL A 494 -8.08 -21.12 -4.13
N ILE A 495 -7.45 -21.30 -2.97
CA ILE A 495 -7.74 -20.55 -1.74
C ILE A 495 -6.57 -19.61 -1.51
N VAL A 496 -6.87 -18.32 -1.36
CA VAL A 496 -5.89 -17.29 -1.01
C VAL A 496 -6.26 -16.66 0.33
N VAL A 497 -5.42 -16.83 1.32
CA VAL A 497 -5.47 -16.04 2.56
C VAL A 497 -4.58 -14.85 2.33
N SER A 498 -5.12 -13.65 2.20
CA SER A 498 -4.32 -12.43 2.00
C SER A 498 -5.05 -11.19 2.46
N HIS A 499 -4.28 -10.20 2.87
CA HIS A 499 -4.73 -8.85 3.22
C HIS A 499 -4.45 -7.83 2.11
N ASP A 500 -3.83 -8.25 1.01
CA ASP A 500 -3.49 -7.41 -0.13
C ASP A 500 -4.69 -7.26 -1.08
N ARG A 501 -5.37 -6.11 -0.99
CA ARG A 501 -6.58 -5.81 -1.76
C ARG A 501 -6.33 -5.78 -3.27
N ASP A 502 -5.17 -5.24 -3.67
CA ASP A 502 -4.81 -5.11 -5.09
C ASP A 502 -4.47 -6.47 -5.71
N PHE A 503 -3.83 -7.34 -4.93
CA PHE A 503 -3.58 -8.71 -5.34
C PHE A 503 -4.87 -9.53 -5.54
N LEU A 504 -5.83 -9.40 -4.60
CA LEU A 504 -7.11 -10.12 -4.67
C LEU A 504 -8.06 -9.57 -5.73
N LYS A 505 -7.93 -8.29 -6.12
CA LYS A 505 -8.75 -7.64 -7.13
C LYS A 505 -8.66 -8.35 -8.48
N GLY A 506 -9.81 -8.79 -9.02
CA GLY A 506 -9.90 -9.51 -10.29
C GLY A 506 -9.34 -10.94 -10.28
N LEU A 507 -8.73 -11.40 -9.17
CA LEU A 507 -8.28 -12.78 -9.02
C LEU A 507 -9.39 -13.67 -8.45
N VAL A 508 -10.12 -13.20 -7.44
CA VAL A 508 -11.11 -14.00 -6.71
C VAL A 508 -12.53 -13.61 -7.11
N SER A 509 -13.41 -14.61 -7.16
CA SER A 509 -14.83 -14.47 -7.48
C SER A 509 -15.73 -14.57 -6.24
N LYS A 510 -15.17 -14.95 -5.10
CA LYS A 510 -15.90 -15.18 -3.86
C LYS A 510 -14.97 -14.88 -2.67
N VAL A 511 -15.54 -14.29 -1.62
CA VAL A 511 -14.82 -13.94 -0.40
C VAL A 511 -15.48 -14.62 0.80
N TYR A 512 -14.68 -15.28 1.61
CA TYR A 512 -15.10 -15.84 2.90
C TYR A 512 -14.52 -14.97 4.02
N GLU A 513 -15.41 -14.31 4.74
CA GLU A 513 -15.06 -13.47 5.89
C GLU A 513 -15.05 -14.28 7.17
N PHE A 514 -13.90 -14.32 7.83
CA PHE A 514 -13.72 -14.93 9.16
C PHE A 514 -13.93 -13.85 10.23
N GLY A 515 -14.84 -14.12 11.16
CA GLY A 515 -15.11 -13.20 12.26
C GLY A 515 -15.92 -13.84 13.38
N ARG A 516 -15.50 -13.58 14.62
CA ARG A 516 -16.17 -14.06 15.85
C ARG A 516 -16.44 -15.58 15.88
N GLY A 517 -15.53 -16.35 15.29
CA GLY A 517 -15.63 -17.80 15.22
C GLY A 517 -16.54 -18.35 14.12
N ASN A 518 -17.17 -17.50 13.32
CA ASN A 518 -18.02 -17.88 12.18
C ASN A 518 -17.36 -17.48 10.86
N ILE A 519 -17.85 -18.09 9.75
CA ILE A 519 -17.47 -17.72 8.39
C ILE A 519 -18.71 -17.25 7.64
N ARG A 520 -18.62 -16.07 7.03
CA ARG A 520 -19.68 -15.51 6.18
C ARG A 520 -19.21 -15.53 4.72
N GLU A 521 -20.05 -16.05 3.85
CA GLU A 521 -19.80 -16.06 2.41
C GLU A 521 -20.30 -14.75 1.78
N HIS A 522 -19.44 -14.11 0.98
CA HIS A 522 -19.75 -12.97 0.14
C HIS A 522 -19.55 -13.36 -1.31
N ILE A 523 -20.62 -13.26 -2.11
CA ILE A 523 -20.58 -13.51 -3.55
C ILE A 523 -20.11 -12.24 -4.23
N GLY A 524 -19.03 -12.33 -5.01
CA GLY A 524 -18.39 -11.21 -5.66
C GLY A 524 -16.90 -11.11 -5.34
N GLY A 525 -16.24 -10.11 -5.90
CA GLY A 525 -14.82 -9.86 -5.70
C GLY A 525 -14.52 -9.14 -4.38
N ILE A 526 -13.23 -8.85 -4.15
CA ILE A 526 -12.79 -8.12 -2.95
C ILE A 526 -13.39 -6.69 -2.92
N GLU A 527 -13.64 -6.08 -4.07
CA GLU A 527 -14.20 -4.72 -4.15
C GLU A 527 -15.65 -4.69 -3.67
N ASP A 528 -16.46 -5.68 -4.07
CA ASP A 528 -17.84 -5.81 -3.62
C ASP A 528 -17.91 -6.01 -2.11
N PHE A 529 -17.06 -6.90 -1.58
CA PHE A 529 -16.92 -7.11 -0.13
C PHE A 529 -16.57 -5.82 0.62
N LEU A 530 -15.63 -5.04 0.10
CA LEU A 530 -15.22 -3.78 0.75
C LEU A 530 -16.34 -2.73 0.74
N GLN A 531 -17.13 -2.64 -0.34
CA GLN A 531 -18.29 -1.76 -0.42
C GLN A 531 -19.39 -2.16 0.55
N ASP A 532 -19.66 -3.46 0.67
CA ASP A 532 -20.66 -3.97 1.62
C ASP A 532 -20.26 -3.67 3.07
N LYS A 533 -18.96 -3.81 3.39
CA LYS A 533 -18.42 -3.44 4.70
C LYS A 533 -18.56 -1.95 5.00
N GLU A 534 -18.28 -1.09 4.04
CA GLU A 534 -18.49 0.36 4.20
C GLU A 534 -19.96 0.72 4.46
N ARG A 535 -20.88 0.02 3.80
CA ARG A 535 -22.32 0.20 4.04
C ARG A 535 -22.72 -0.27 5.44
N GLU A 536 -22.22 -1.43 5.89
CA GLU A 536 -22.47 -1.95 7.25
C GLU A 536 -21.91 -1.01 8.33
N GLU A 537 -20.69 -0.50 8.17
CA GLU A 537 -20.06 0.46 9.10
C GLU A 537 -20.83 1.78 9.18
N ASN A 538 -21.25 2.32 8.03
CA ASN A 538 -22.05 3.56 7.99
C ASN A 538 -23.45 3.37 8.59
N ALA A 539 -24.07 2.21 8.40
CA ALA A 539 -25.35 1.88 9.01
C ALA A 539 -25.23 1.82 10.55
N THR A 540 -24.22 1.11 11.06
CA THR A 540 -23.95 0.98 12.50
C THR A 540 -23.60 2.33 13.14
N ARG A 541 -22.86 3.19 12.43
CA ARG A 541 -22.51 4.54 12.89
C ARG A 541 -23.75 5.44 13.01
N ASN A 542 -24.68 5.33 12.07
CA ASN A 542 -25.93 6.04 12.12
C ASN A 542 -26.86 5.54 13.25
N GLU A 543 -26.87 4.24 13.53
CA GLU A 543 -27.62 3.65 14.65
C GLU A 543 -27.03 4.06 16.01
N THR A 544 -25.71 4.16 16.14
CA THR A 544 -25.04 4.59 17.39
C THR A 544 -25.26 6.08 17.68
N LEU A 545 -25.46 6.89 16.65
CA LEU A 545 -25.79 8.32 16.79
C LEU A 545 -27.28 8.53 17.16
N THR A 546 -28.11 7.50 16.94
CA THR A 546 -29.55 7.53 17.23
C THR A 546 -29.96 6.78 18.52
N ALA A 547 -28.99 6.11 19.21
CA ALA A 547 -29.27 5.44 20.48
C ALA A 547 -29.44 6.46 21.60
N PRO A 548 -30.58 6.49 22.31
CA PRO A 548 -30.81 7.42 23.42
C PRO A 548 -29.95 7.01 24.63
N LYS A 549 -29.27 7.99 25.22
CA LYS A 549 -28.68 7.87 26.57
C LYS A 549 -29.77 7.46 27.58
N PRO A 550 -29.48 6.60 28.56
CA PRO A 550 -30.44 6.25 29.58
C PRO A 550 -30.81 7.51 30.36
N THR A 551 -32.06 7.92 30.23
CA THR A 551 -32.67 9.03 30.96
C THR A 551 -33.49 8.49 32.13
N GLU A 552 -33.20 9.03 33.29
CA GLU A 552 -34.11 9.00 34.43
C GLU A 552 -35.49 9.56 34.05
N GLU A 553 -36.52 8.94 34.62
CA GLU A 553 -37.91 9.28 34.40
C GLU A 553 -38.22 10.77 34.67
N LYS A 554 -38.77 11.47 33.69
CA LYS A 554 -39.78 12.50 33.89
C LYS A 554 -40.66 12.66 32.65
N ASN A 555 -41.93 12.56 32.88
CA ASN A 555 -43.06 12.66 31.96
C ASN A 555 -43.10 13.94 31.10
N ALA A 556 -43.74 13.76 29.95
CA ALA A 556 -44.36 14.75 29.05
C ALA A 556 -43.40 15.46 28.07
N GLU A 557 -43.52 15.08 26.84
CA GLU A 557 -43.68 15.86 25.61
C GLU A 557 -43.20 15.07 24.38
N VAL A 558 -44.14 14.27 23.85
CA VAL A 558 -43.97 13.56 22.58
C VAL A 558 -44.60 14.44 21.50
N SER A 559 -43.83 15.26 20.79
CA SER A 559 -44.25 15.83 19.49
C SER A 559 -43.18 16.51 18.65
N GLU A 560 -42.07 17.03 19.19
CA GLU A 560 -41.10 17.81 18.37
C GLU A 560 -40.03 16.96 17.63
N GLY A 561 -39.58 15.85 18.19
CA GLY A 561 -38.50 15.03 17.58
C GLY A 561 -38.90 14.31 16.29
N LYS A 562 -40.19 13.94 16.12
CA LYS A 562 -40.67 13.29 14.87
C LYS A 562 -40.82 14.29 13.71
N ARG A 563 -41.25 15.51 14.00
CA ARG A 563 -41.35 16.59 12.98
C ARG A 563 -39.98 16.96 12.43
N SER A 564 -38.99 17.14 13.29
CA SER A 564 -37.62 17.45 12.89
C SER A 564 -36.95 16.35 12.02
N TYR A 565 -37.29 15.09 12.21
CA TYR A 565 -36.77 13.98 11.39
C TYR A 565 -37.42 13.89 10.00
N GLU A 566 -38.73 14.08 9.94
CA GLU A 566 -39.45 14.12 8.66
C GLU A 566 -39.08 15.36 7.85
N GLU A 567 -38.91 16.50 8.46
CA GLU A 567 -38.45 17.76 7.84
C GLU A 567 -37.00 17.59 7.27
N ARG A 568 -36.09 16.97 8.03
CA ARG A 568 -34.71 16.68 7.53
C ARG A 568 -34.70 15.68 6.39
N LYS A 569 -35.55 14.67 6.41
CA LYS A 569 -35.69 13.70 5.35
C LYS A 569 -36.28 14.30 4.07
N GLU A 570 -37.24 15.21 4.26
CA GLU A 570 -37.85 15.94 3.16
C GLU A 570 -36.87 16.97 2.58
N PHE A 571 -36.11 17.67 3.42
CA PHE A 571 -35.02 18.57 3.01
C PHE A 571 -33.94 17.83 2.22
N ALA A 572 -33.46 16.69 2.71
CA ALA A 572 -32.47 15.87 2.00
C ALA A 572 -33.01 15.30 0.66
N ARG A 573 -34.31 15.01 0.58
CA ARG A 573 -34.95 14.58 -0.65
C ARG A 573 -35.06 15.71 -1.67
N LEU A 574 -35.39 16.92 -1.20
CA LEU A 574 -35.47 18.12 -2.03
C LEU A 574 -34.07 18.55 -2.53
N LYS A 575 -33.04 18.52 -1.67
CA LYS A 575 -31.65 18.79 -2.05
C LYS A 575 -31.19 17.85 -3.16
N ARG A 576 -31.38 16.53 -2.99
CA ARG A 576 -31.03 15.53 -4.02
C ARG A 576 -31.80 15.70 -5.32
N LYS A 577 -33.03 16.19 -5.27
CA LYS A 577 -33.81 16.45 -6.49
C LYS A 577 -33.28 17.65 -7.24
N ALA A 578 -32.91 18.71 -6.53
CA ALA A 578 -32.30 19.91 -7.10
C ALA A 578 -30.91 19.62 -7.67
N GLU A 579 -30.05 18.88 -6.96
CA GLU A 579 -28.74 18.43 -7.45
C GLU A 579 -28.85 17.58 -8.73
N LYS A 580 -29.86 16.72 -8.80
CA LYS A 580 -30.11 15.91 -10.00
C LYS A 580 -30.58 16.74 -11.19
N GLU A 581 -31.36 17.78 -10.94
CA GLU A 581 -31.85 18.71 -11.96
C GLU A 581 -30.71 19.55 -12.55
N VAL A 582 -29.81 20.06 -11.69
CA VAL A 582 -28.59 20.77 -12.10
C VAL A 582 -27.69 19.86 -12.96
N ALA A 583 -27.43 18.62 -12.51
CA ALA A 583 -26.62 17.66 -13.27
C ALA A 583 -27.22 17.30 -14.63
N GLN A 584 -28.55 17.19 -14.75
CA GLN A 584 -29.22 16.92 -16.04
C GLN A 584 -29.12 18.11 -17.00
N LEU A 585 -29.20 19.34 -16.49
CA LEU A 585 -29.03 20.54 -17.30
C LEU A 585 -27.59 20.72 -17.77
N GLU A 586 -26.60 20.39 -16.93
CA GLU A 586 -25.17 20.40 -17.28
C GLU A 586 -24.84 19.39 -18.37
N GLU A 587 -25.36 18.16 -18.27
CA GLU A 587 -25.21 17.12 -19.30
C GLU A 587 -25.84 17.57 -20.63
N LYS A 588 -26.98 18.26 -20.55
CA LYS A 588 -27.68 18.77 -21.73
C LYS A 588 -26.94 19.93 -22.40
N VAL A 589 -26.35 20.85 -21.64
CA VAL A 589 -25.49 21.93 -22.16
C VAL A 589 -24.29 21.33 -22.88
N THR A 590 -23.60 20.37 -22.25
CA THR A 590 -22.43 19.69 -22.84
C THR A 590 -22.77 18.97 -24.15
N ALA A 591 -23.95 18.34 -24.23
CA ALA A 591 -24.41 17.68 -25.45
C ALA A 591 -24.70 18.67 -26.59
N LEU A 592 -25.34 19.81 -26.27
CA LEU A 592 -25.62 20.86 -27.24
C LEU A 592 -24.34 21.57 -27.73
N GLU A 593 -23.34 21.76 -26.84
CA GLU A 593 -22.03 22.32 -27.22
C GLU A 593 -21.24 21.39 -28.16
N THR A 594 -21.33 20.06 -27.93
CA THR A 594 -20.73 19.07 -28.85
C THR A 594 -21.40 19.09 -30.22
N GLU A 595 -22.73 19.16 -30.27
CA GLU A 595 -23.46 19.29 -31.54
C GLU A 595 -23.11 20.60 -32.28
N LYS A 596 -22.94 21.69 -31.51
CA LYS A 596 -22.50 22.98 -32.07
C LYS A 596 -21.10 22.87 -32.68
N ALA A 597 -20.15 22.24 -32.00
CA ALA A 597 -18.79 22.06 -32.52
C ALA A 597 -18.77 21.21 -33.81
N GLU A 598 -19.61 20.16 -33.89
CA GLU A 598 -19.74 19.34 -35.09
C GLU A 598 -20.31 20.16 -36.29
N ILE A 599 -21.24 21.06 -36.01
CA ILE A 599 -21.81 21.94 -37.07
C ILE A 599 -20.79 22.99 -37.47
N GLU A 600 -20.02 23.55 -36.56
CA GLU A 600 -18.94 24.49 -36.86
C GLU A 600 -17.87 23.85 -37.73
N GLU A 601 -17.50 22.59 -37.47
CA GLU A 601 -16.55 21.84 -38.30
C GLU A 601 -17.10 21.63 -39.73
N LYS A 602 -18.39 21.32 -39.88
CA LYS A 602 -19.05 21.18 -41.19
C LYS A 602 -19.15 22.52 -41.95
N LEU A 603 -19.46 23.62 -41.25
CA LEU A 603 -19.53 24.97 -41.82
C LEU A 603 -18.15 25.49 -42.28
N ALA A 604 -17.05 24.99 -41.70
CA ALA A 604 -15.69 25.34 -42.11
C ALA A 604 -15.28 24.71 -43.46
N THR A 605 -16.07 23.78 -44.02
CA THR A 605 -15.83 23.21 -45.35
C THR A 605 -16.44 24.07 -46.44
N PRO A 606 -15.85 24.12 -47.66
CA PRO A 606 -16.38 24.93 -48.77
C PRO A 606 -17.80 24.57 -49.23
N GLU A 607 -18.21 23.30 -49.00
CA GLU A 607 -19.55 22.81 -49.32
C GLU A 607 -20.56 23.17 -48.20
N GLY A 608 -20.16 23.10 -46.94
CA GLY A 608 -21.01 23.46 -45.80
C GLY A 608 -21.25 24.98 -45.69
N ALA A 609 -20.30 25.83 -46.15
CA ALA A 609 -20.45 27.28 -46.16
C ALA A 609 -21.58 27.80 -47.11
N ALA A 610 -22.08 26.97 -48.04
CA ALA A 610 -23.18 27.30 -48.94
C ALA A 610 -24.54 26.72 -48.46
N ASP A 611 -24.57 25.96 -47.36
CA ASP A 611 -25.77 25.29 -46.88
C ASP A 611 -26.55 26.18 -45.90
N THR A 612 -27.69 26.69 -46.34
CA THR A 612 -28.58 27.56 -45.55
C THR A 612 -29.27 26.82 -44.40
N ASP A 613 -29.47 25.51 -44.53
CA ASP A 613 -30.12 24.71 -43.49
C ASP A 613 -29.18 24.47 -42.28
N LEU A 614 -27.88 24.32 -42.54
CA LEU A 614 -26.86 24.25 -41.47
C LEU A 614 -26.75 25.56 -40.69
N TYR A 615 -26.83 26.71 -41.37
CA TYR A 615 -26.85 28.04 -40.70
C TYR A 615 -28.12 28.22 -39.84
N THR A 616 -29.25 27.77 -40.33
CA THR A 616 -30.51 27.85 -39.57
C THR A 616 -30.47 26.96 -38.35
N ARG A 617 -29.92 25.75 -38.46
CA ARG A 617 -29.73 24.84 -37.31
C ARG A 617 -28.71 25.42 -36.33
N TYR A 618 -27.61 25.98 -36.80
CA TYR A 618 -26.59 26.63 -35.96
C TYR A 618 -27.16 27.76 -35.12
N THR A 619 -27.95 28.65 -35.72
CA THR A 619 -28.60 29.77 -35.01
C THR A 619 -29.65 29.28 -34.00
N ALA A 620 -30.42 28.26 -34.34
CA ALA A 620 -31.35 27.61 -33.40
C ALA A 620 -30.63 26.99 -32.22
N LEU A 621 -29.51 26.30 -32.49
CA LEU A 621 -28.70 25.64 -31.48
C LEU A 621 -28.04 26.66 -30.51
N GLN A 622 -27.57 27.77 -31.02
CA GLN A 622 -27.07 28.88 -30.18
C GLN A 622 -28.14 29.43 -29.23
N GLN A 623 -29.38 29.49 -29.68
CA GLN A 623 -30.49 29.95 -28.86
C GLN A 623 -30.86 28.87 -27.81
N GLU A 624 -30.86 27.57 -28.19
CA GLU A 624 -31.11 26.47 -27.28
C GLU A 624 -30.04 26.34 -26.17
N ILE A 625 -28.78 26.56 -26.52
CA ILE A 625 -27.66 26.58 -25.54
C ILE A 625 -27.90 27.71 -24.56
N ARG A 626 -28.15 28.94 -25.03
CA ARG A 626 -28.37 30.09 -24.16
C ARG A 626 -29.56 29.92 -23.22
N GLU A 627 -30.68 29.40 -23.71
CA GLU A 627 -31.86 29.14 -22.89
C GLU A 627 -31.61 28.03 -21.85
N THR A 628 -30.76 27.05 -22.20
CA THR A 628 -30.42 25.95 -21.30
C THR A 628 -29.40 26.40 -20.25
N GLU A 629 -28.43 27.24 -20.60
CA GLU A 629 -27.49 27.89 -19.70
C GLU A 629 -28.21 28.79 -18.67
N GLU A 630 -29.13 29.64 -19.12
CA GLU A 630 -29.95 30.50 -18.24
C GLU A 630 -30.75 29.65 -17.21
N ARG A 631 -31.28 28.51 -17.65
CA ARG A 631 -31.99 27.57 -16.74
C ARG A 631 -31.04 26.86 -15.78
N TRP A 632 -29.86 26.51 -16.25
CA TRP A 632 -28.83 25.88 -15.43
C TRP A 632 -28.32 26.86 -14.35
N GLU A 633 -28.03 28.10 -14.71
CA GLU A 633 -27.64 29.16 -13.76
C GLU A 633 -28.74 29.41 -12.71
N GLN A 634 -30.01 29.42 -13.14
CA GLN A 634 -31.15 29.61 -12.24
C GLN A 634 -31.31 28.43 -11.28
N ALA A 635 -31.19 27.19 -11.78
CA ALA A 635 -31.25 25.99 -10.96
C ALA A 635 -30.07 25.90 -9.97
N LEU A 636 -28.88 26.36 -10.35
CA LEU A 636 -27.71 26.43 -9.49
C LEU A 636 -27.90 27.48 -8.38
N THR A 637 -28.41 28.66 -8.72
CA THR A 637 -28.74 29.73 -7.75
C THR A 637 -29.81 29.26 -6.75
N ASP A 638 -30.86 28.61 -7.25
CA ASP A 638 -31.91 28.04 -6.42
C ASP A 638 -31.38 26.94 -5.48
N LEU A 639 -30.38 26.15 -5.92
CA LEU A 639 -29.72 25.13 -5.10
C LEU A 639 -28.91 25.78 -3.98
N GLU A 640 -28.13 26.82 -4.27
CA GLU A 640 -27.29 27.54 -3.31
C GLU A 640 -28.13 28.34 -2.29
N GLU A 641 -29.21 29.00 -2.73
CA GLU A 641 -30.08 29.79 -1.84
C GLU A 641 -30.94 28.93 -0.91
N ASN A 642 -31.49 27.81 -1.43
CA ASN A 642 -32.39 26.97 -0.64
C ASN A 642 -31.65 25.87 0.16
N PHE A 643 -30.41 25.53 -0.19
CA PHE A 643 -29.62 24.45 0.43
C PHE A 643 -28.17 24.87 0.68
N PRO A 644 -27.93 25.95 1.47
CA PRO A 644 -26.56 26.34 1.82
C PRO A 644 -25.83 25.21 2.55
N ASP A 645 -24.51 25.05 2.24
CA ASP A 645 -23.64 23.98 2.80
C ASP A 645 -23.49 24.05 4.33
#